data_86b88354083522e65628a2df5c819fbc
#
_entry.id   86b88354083522e65628a2df5c819fbc
#
_cell.length_a   1.000
_cell.length_b   1.000
_cell.length_c   1.000
_cell.angle_alpha   90.00
_cell.angle_beta   90.00
_cell.angle_gamma   90.00
#
_symmetry.space_group_name_H-M   'P 1'
#
loop_
_entity.id
_entity.type
_entity.pdbx_description
1 polymer ?
#
loop_
_entity_poly.entity_id
_entity_poly.type
_entity_poly.pdbx_seq_one_letter_code
_entity_poly.pdbx_strand_id
1 'polypeptide(L)'
;MKKIQAALKHTLLTAGLASTMTLSASAQQANEDARPNPLLVYSDLTFNAPKFDWIEETDYQPALLEAISMQRYAINKIVNNKAKPTFLNTIVAFEESGKMLDHVSSVFYCLTSADKTPIIAQTEKEMTPVLTDWENKITFNTKLFNRIKYVYDHERSKLKGENLKLLDETYKQFVRSGALLSPEKKARMEQINKRIAELQQQWGTTLTDATNHAVVWVNSKDELKGLSEADIAQCKKDAESRGGKAPYCIVIVNTTQQAILTNLENRDLRRRVFEASVHRADGTGEFNTYPLVVEIAKLRAEKAKLMGYNNYAAYSLEKTMAKTPENVYAFLKQLIASYKPKADEETREIQEFARETEGKDFTLQPYDRFYYSAKMKKAKYNFSEDDVKPYFNIDSVLVNGVFYAAHRAYGLSFKERKDIPTYHKDMRVFEVIDKDGKPLALWYCDYFRRPTKRGGAWMSSFAKQSKYRKQQPIIYNVCNYAKAPEGQPTLVTWDEVTTMFHEFGHALHGILSNCEYNSLSGTAVARDFVEMPSQFNESFASLPEVFNHFARHTKTGEPMPETLKEKMLNSINFQPAYALGENLGATCIDMAWAMLPEKDIPTADKADAFQQQALKEVGLLDTQIPPRYATSYFNHVWGGGYAAGYYSYLWTEVLADNIATCFAKRGALDPRTGQDFRDKVLSRGNTKDLMQTFTDFTGLKSPDTSALLKARGM
;
A
#
# COMPACT_ATOMS: atom_id res chain seq x y z
N MET A 1 47.83 14.48 56.40
CA MET A 1 46.85 14.55 55.31
C MET A 1 47.29 13.84 54.00
N LYS A 2 48.55 13.80 53.59
CA LYS A 2 48.99 13.10 52.35
C LYS A 2 48.93 11.56 52.39
N LYS A 3 48.95 10.90 53.57
CA LYS A 3 48.85 9.43 53.69
C LYS A 3 47.40 8.91 53.68
N ILE A 4 46.41 9.73 53.97
CA ILE A 4 44.99 9.33 53.94
C ILE A 4 44.43 9.40 52.50
N GLN A 5 44.97 10.28 51.66
CA GLN A 5 44.58 10.35 50.24
C GLN A 5 45.09 9.21 49.39
N ALA A 6 46.20 8.55 49.76
CA ALA A 6 46.74 7.39 49.05
C ALA A 6 45.95 6.10 49.37
N ALA A 7 45.45 5.94 50.59
CA ALA A 7 44.64 4.79 50.99
C ALA A 7 43.23 4.82 50.35
N LEU A 8 42.62 6.00 50.20
CA LEU A 8 41.30 6.14 49.53
C LEU A 8 41.39 5.90 48.01
N LYS A 9 42.50 6.22 47.36
CA LYS A 9 42.67 5.93 45.92
C LYS A 9 42.86 4.45 45.61
N HIS A 10 43.49 3.69 46.52
CA HIS A 10 43.67 2.23 46.32
C HIS A 10 42.37 1.44 46.59
N THR A 11 41.55 1.88 47.56
CA THR A 11 40.28 1.21 47.87
C THR A 11 39.21 1.48 46.82
N LEU A 12 39.24 2.64 46.14
CA LEU A 12 38.32 2.94 45.03
C LEU A 12 38.73 2.26 43.71
N LEU A 13 40.03 1.99 43.49
CA LEU A 13 40.45 1.25 42.28
C LEU A 13 40.17 -0.26 42.39
N THR A 14 40.27 -0.84 43.58
CA THR A 14 39.98 -2.27 43.78
C THR A 14 38.49 -2.57 43.83
N ALA A 15 37.65 -1.65 44.33
CA ALA A 15 36.22 -1.79 44.28
C ALA A 15 35.64 -1.58 42.87
N GLY A 16 36.24 -0.70 42.05
CA GLY A 16 35.87 -0.48 40.65
C GLY A 16 36.21 -1.65 39.72
N LEU A 17 37.35 -2.32 39.95
CA LEU A 17 37.76 -3.50 39.18
C LEU A 17 37.02 -4.77 39.58
N ALA A 18 36.64 -4.92 40.85
CA ALA A 18 35.82 -6.06 41.30
C ALA A 18 34.36 -5.94 40.84
N SER A 19 33.77 -4.72 40.77
CA SER A 19 32.44 -4.52 40.30
C SER A 19 32.30 -4.62 38.75
N THR A 20 33.35 -4.29 37.98
CA THR A 20 33.39 -4.49 36.53
C THR A 20 33.66 -5.93 36.13
N MET A 21 34.44 -6.70 36.93
CA MET A 21 34.61 -8.14 36.70
C MET A 21 33.37 -8.96 37.11
N THR A 22 32.68 -8.59 38.16
CA THR A 22 31.41 -9.25 38.55
C THR A 22 30.24 -8.90 37.63
N LEU A 23 30.17 -7.70 37.06
CA LEU A 23 29.19 -7.34 36.04
C LEU A 23 29.47 -8.03 34.69
N SER A 24 30.74 -8.22 34.32
CA SER A 24 31.08 -8.96 33.10
C SER A 24 30.91 -10.48 33.28
N ALA A 25 31.19 -11.05 34.47
CA ALA A 25 30.95 -12.46 34.74
C ALA A 25 29.47 -12.80 34.90
N SER A 26 28.65 -11.90 35.51
CA SER A 26 27.22 -12.09 35.58
C SER A 26 26.52 -11.82 34.26
N ALA A 27 27.03 -10.93 33.40
CA ALA A 27 26.56 -10.76 32.03
C ALA A 27 26.95 -11.92 31.11
N GLN A 28 28.12 -12.55 31.32
CA GLN A 28 28.51 -13.77 30.61
C GLN A 28 27.74 -15.00 31.09
N GLN A 29 27.49 -15.16 32.40
CA GLN A 29 26.70 -16.27 32.94
C GLN A 29 25.20 -16.13 32.63
N ALA A 30 24.68 -14.92 32.57
CA ALA A 30 23.30 -14.68 32.13
C ALA A 30 23.08 -14.96 30.61
N ASN A 31 24.15 -15.01 29.81
CA ASN A 31 24.07 -15.31 28.38
C ASN A 31 24.22 -16.81 28.05
N GLU A 32 24.70 -17.64 28.98
CA GLU A 32 24.83 -19.10 28.75
C GLU A 32 23.51 -19.86 28.99
N ASP A 33 22.54 -19.29 29.76
CA ASP A 33 21.24 -19.86 30.05
C ASP A 33 20.09 -19.24 29.18
N ALA A 34 20.37 -18.22 28.38
CA ALA A 34 19.34 -17.58 27.55
C ALA A 34 19.04 -18.45 26.31
N ARG A 35 17.76 -18.79 26.12
CA ARG A 35 17.35 -19.49 24.90
C ARG A 35 17.81 -18.72 23.65
N PRO A 36 18.30 -19.42 22.60
CA PRO A 36 18.67 -18.74 21.35
C PRO A 36 17.48 -17.97 20.79
N ASN A 37 17.72 -16.72 20.37
CA ASN A 37 16.68 -15.92 19.77
C ASN A 37 16.18 -16.58 18.48
N PRO A 38 14.89 -17.00 18.39
CA PRO A 38 14.38 -17.78 17.25
C PRO A 38 14.39 -17.00 15.93
N LEU A 39 14.42 -15.66 15.99
CA LEU A 39 14.48 -14.79 14.80
C LEU A 39 15.88 -14.74 14.16
N LEU A 40 16.93 -15.16 14.86
CA LEU A 40 18.31 -15.17 14.36
C LEU A 40 18.73 -16.53 13.77
N VAL A 41 17.82 -17.49 13.76
CA VAL A 41 18.07 -18.85 13.26
C VAL A 41 16.98 -19.20 12.22
N TYR A 42 17.41 -19.70 11.06
CA TYR A 42 16.44 -20.23 10.09
C TYR A 42 15.76 -21.49 10.67
N SER A 43 14.44 -21.51 10.60
CA SER A 43 13.65 -22.62 11.16
C SER A 43 13.81 -23.89 10.34
N ASP A 44 13.48 -25.04 10.95
CA ASP A 44 13.37 -26.34 10.31
C ASP A 44 12.01 -26.61 9.66
N LEU A 45 11.09 -25.66 9.75
CA LEU A 45 9.78 -25.70 9.10
C LEU A 45 9.92 -25.58 7.57
N THR A 46 8.86 -25.98 6.87
CA THR A 46 8.78 -25.83 5.40
C THR A 46 9.20 -24.43 4.96
N PHE A 47 10.20 -24.34 4.07
CA PHE A 47 10.77 -23.09 3.52
C PHE A 47 11.36 -22.13 4.55
N ASN A 48 11.68 -22.60 5.75
CA ASN A 48 12.10 -21.81 6.90
C ASN A 48 11.02 -20.84 7.41
N ALA A 49 9.74 -21.29 7.43
CA ALA A 49 8.63 -20.51 7.93
C ALA A 49 8.88 -20.03 9.36
N PRO A 50 8.45 -18.80 9.75
CA PRO A 50 8.63 -18.31 11.10
C PRO A 50 7.98 -19.21 12.15
N LYS A 51 8.70 -19.54 13.21
CA LYS A 51 8.19 -20.29 14.36
C LYS A 51 7.43 -19.38 15.31
N PHE A 52 6.25 -18.90 14.91
CA PHE A 52 5.45 -17.96 15.71
C PHE A 52 5.10 -18.48 17.10
N ASP A 53 5.06 -19.78 17.31
CA ASP A 53 4.85 -20.43 18.61
C ASP A 53 6.10 -20.37 19.54
N TRP A 54 7.26 -19.99 19.01
CA TRP A 54 8.51 -19.83 19.75
C TRP A 54 8.94 -18.37 19.88
N ILE A 55 8.46 -17.49 18.99
CA ILE A 55 8.82 -16.07 19.00
C ILE A 55 8.04 -15.35 20.09
N GLU A 56 8.74 -14.65 20.95
CA GLU A 56 8.17 -13.75 21.95
C GLU A 56 8.33 -12.29 21.48
N GLU A 57 7.43 -11.42 21.92
CA GLU A 57 7.47 -9.99 21.55
C GLU A 57 8.78 -9.30 21.94
N THR A 58 9.41 -9.77 23.00
CA THR A 58 10.70 -9.29 23.50
C THR A 58 11.90 -9.72 22.68
N ASP A 59 11.74 -10.66 21.74
CA ASP A 59 12.82 -11.13 20.86
C ASP A 59 13.17 -10.14 19.75
N TYR A 60 12.21 -9.29 19.33
CA TYR A 60 12.37 -8.46 18.14
C TYR A 60 13.48 -7.42 18.25
N GLN A 61 13.51 -6.65 19.35
CA GLN A 61 14.50 -5.58 19.50
C GLN A 61 15.95 -6.13 19.51
N PRO A 62 16.31 -7.14 20.32
CA PRO A 62 17.66 -7.69 20.28
C PRO A 62 17.99 -8.37 18.95
N ALA A 63 17.01 -9.02 18.28
CA ALA A 63 17.25 -9.61 16.96
C ALA A 63 17.53 -8.56 15.88
N LEU A 64 16.79 -7.44 15.86
CA LEU A 64 17.04 -6.34 14.93
C LEU A 64 18.44 -5.72 15.15
N LEU A 65 18.83 -5.49 16.40
CA LEU A 65 20.15 -4.94 16.73
C LEU A 65 21.27 -5.88 16.30
N GLU A 66 21.13 -7.19 16.56
CA GLU A 66 22.13 -8.18 16.15
C GLU A 66 22.19 -8.32 14.62
N ALA A 67 21.04 -8.33 13.93
CA ALA A 67 20.99 -8.38 12.47
C ALA A 67 21.64 -7.15 11.81
N ILE A 68 21.51 -5.96 12.40
CA ILE A 68 22.26 -4.74 12.01
C ILE A 68 23.76 -4.97 12.21
N SER A 69 24.18 -5.57 13.33
CA SER A 69 25.57 -5.87 13.61
C SER A 69 26.17 -6.85 12.59
N MET A 70 25.43 -7.91 12.24
CA MET A 70 25.81 -8.88 11.21
C MET A 70 25.96 -8.21 9.83
N GLN A 71 25.01 -7.35 9.43
CA GLN A 71 25.12 -6.62 8.16
C GLN A 71 26.31 -5.66 8.17
N ARG A 72 26.54 -4.96 9.29
CA ARG A 72 27.71 -4.07 9.47
C ARG A 72 29.02 -4.83 9.28
N TYR A 73 29.13 -6.01 9.86
CA TYR A 73 30.29 -6.86 9.68
C TYR A 73 30.49 -7.28 8.22
N ALA A 74 29.41 -7.70 7.55
CA ALA A 74 29.44 -8.06 6.13
C ALA A 74 29.86 -6.88 5.22
N ILE A 75 29.32 -5.69 5.46
CA ILE A 75 29.69 -4.49 4.71
C ILE A 75 31.17 -4.12 4.98
N ASN A 76 31.63 -4.22 6.22
CA ASN A 76 33.04 -3.99 6.56
C ASN A 76 33.99 -4.95 5.82
N LYS A 77 33.60 -6.22 5.63
CA LYS A 77 34.36 -7.16 4.79
C LYS A 77 34.42 -6.70 3.32
N ILE A 78 33.31 -6.19 2.77
CA ILE A 78 33.27 -5.69 1.40
C ILE A 78 34.20 -4.49 1.26
N VAL A 79 34.07 -3.45 2.11
CA VAL A 79 34.82 -2.20 1.97
C VAL A 79 36.31 -2.34 2.27
N ASN A 80 36.72 -3.32 3.09
CA ASN A 80 38.11 -3.60 3.45
C ASN A 80 38.75 -4.69 2.58
N ASN A 81 38.01 -5.27 1.62
CA ASN A 81 38.55 -6.26 0.70
C ASN A 81 39.61 -5.62 -0.22
N LYS A 82 40.86 -6.09 -0.11
CA LYS A 82 41.99 -5.58 -0.91
C LYS A 82 41.95 -6.08 -2.36
N ALA A 83 41.19 -7.12 -2.66
CA ALA A 83 41.02 -7.58 -4.03
C ALA A 83 40.30 -6.55 -4.88
N LYS A 84 40.59 -6.54 -6.18
CA LYS A 84 39.92 -5.72 -7.17
C LYS A 84 38.39 -5.93 -7.06
N PRO A 85 37.58 -4.85 -7.06
CA PRO A 85 36.13 -4.98 -7.03
C PRO A 85 35.61 -5.75 -8.24
N THR A 86 34.74 -6.72 -8.00
CA THR A 86 34.06 -7.51 -9.02
C THR A 86 32.56 -7.57 -8.72
N PHE A 87 31.76 -7.97 -9.69
CA PHE A 87 30.34 -8.20 -9.49
C PHE A 87 30.07 -9.12 -8.29
N LEU A 88 30.80 -10.23 -8.17
CA LEU A 88 30.58 -11.19 -7.07
C LEU A 88 31.03 -10.65 -5.71
N ASN A 89 32.25 -10.08 -5.60
CA ASN A 89 32.80 -9.67 -4.32
C ASN A 89 32.30 -8.29 -3.83
N THR A 90 31.47 -7.63 -4.61
CA THR A 90 30.94 -6.30 -4.28
C THR A 90 29.41 -6.25 -4.39
N ILE A 91 28.84 -6.53 -5.57
CA ILE A 91 27.39 -6.39 -5.79
C ILE A 91 26.63 -7.55 -5.14
N VAL A 92 26.98 -8.79 -5.47
CA VAL A 92 26.36 -9.98 -4.85
C VAL A 92 26.65 -10.03 -3.35
N ALA A 93 27.87 -9.71 -2.95
CA ALA A 93 28.23 -9.65 -1.52
C ALA A 93 27.40 -8.59 -0.77
N PHE A 94 27.07 -7.46 -1.40
CA PHE A 94 26.19 -6.44 -0.83
C PHE A 94 24.72 -6.92 -0.78
N GLU A 95 24.20 -7.53 -1.84
CA GLU A 95 22.87 -8.16 -1.89
C GLU A 95 22.67 -9.17 -0.73
N GLU A 96 23.72 -9.96 -0.43
CA GLU A 96 23.66 -10.96 0.65
C GLU A 96 23.95 -10.40 2.04
N SER A 97 24.49 -9.19 2.13
CA SER A 97 24.88 -8.60 3.42
C SER A 97 23.72 -8.39 4.37
N GLY A 98 22.53 -8.08 3.84
CA GLY A 98 21.32 -7.76 4.60
C GLY A 98 20.40 -8.94 4.90
N LYS A 99 20.72 -10.16 4.48
CA LYS A 99 19.78 -11.30 4.52
C LYS A 99 19.15 -11.59 5.89
N MET A 100 19.91 -11.44 6.98
CA MET A 100 19.37 -11.65 8.33
C MET A 100 18.49 -10.48 8.77
N LEU A 101 18.89 -9.26 8.44
CA LEU A 101 18.08 -8.09 8.73
C LEU A 101 16.75 -8.12 7.94
N ASP A 102 16.77 -8.53 6.67
CA ASP A 102 15.57 -8.77 5.86
C ASP A 102 14.64 -9.80 6.53
N HIS A 103 15.22 -10.91 7.00
CA HIS A 103 14.47 -11.99 7.66
C HIS A 103 13.79 -11.52 8.94
N VAL A 104 14.50 -10.89 9.85
CA VAL A 104 13.95 -10.37 11.12
C VAL A 104 12.94 -9.26 10.86
N SER A 105 13.30 -8.31 9.99
CA SER A 105 12.46 -7.15 9.69
C SER A 105 11.13 -7.54 9.02
N SER A 106 11.13 -8.55 8.13
CA SER A 106 9.90 -9.00 7.46
C SER A 106 8.86 -9.52 8.45
N VAL A 107 9.29 -10.26 9.48
CA VAL A 107 8.38 -10.75 10.54
C VAL A 107 7.95 -9.61 11.45
N PHE A 108 8.89 -8.74 11.87
CA PHE A 108 8.60 -7.60 12.72
C PHE A 108 7.59 -6.63 12.09
N TYR A 109 7.82 -6.18 10.85
CA TYR A 109 6.91 -5.25 10.18
C TYR A 109 5.56 -5.86 9.79
N CYS A 110 5.46 -7.19 9.70
CA CYS A 110 4.15 -7.85 9.64
C CYS A 110 3.36 -7.54 10.91
N LEU A 111 3.94 -7.77 12.09
CA LEU A 111 3.23 -7.56 13.36
C LEU A 111 2.94 -6.10 13.67
N THR A 112 3.83 -5.16 13.29
CA THR A 112 3.56 -3.72 13.47
C THR A 112 2.30 -3.25 12.73
N SER A 113 1.85 -4.00 11.73
CA SER A 113 0.65 -3.69 10.95
C SER A 113 -0.51 -4.65 11.19
N ALA A 114 -0.22 -5.94 11.38
CA ALA A 114 -1.25 -6.97 11.44
C ALA A 114 -1.64 -7.37 12.87
N ASP A 115 -0.74 -7.23 13.84
CA ASP A 115 -1.03 -7.58 15.25
C ASP A 115 -0.22 -6.72 16.24
N LYS A 116 -0.47 -5.41 16.20
CA LYS A 116 0.30 -4.39 16.93
C LYS A 116 -0.10 -4.32 18.39
N THR A 117 0.61 -5.06 19.23
CA THR A 117 0.50 -4.97 20.68
C THR A 117 1.24 -3.74 21.23
N PRO A 118 1.06 -3.38 22.52
CA PRO A 118 1.82 -2.29 23.15
C PRO A 118 3.35 -2.50 23.10
N ILE A 119 3.83 -3.75 23.26
CA ILE A 119 5.26 -4.08 23.21
C ILE A 119 5.79 -3.92 21.80
N ILE A 120 5.10 -4.42 20.78
CA ILE A 120 5.46 -4.24 19.38
C ILE A 120 5.47 -2.75 19.01
N ALA A 121 4.48 -1.97 19.48
CA ALA A 121 4.41 -0.52 19.24
C ALA A 121 5.61 0.23 19.86
N GLN A 122 6.00 -0.14 21.08
CA GLN A 122 7.16 0.43 21.75
C GLN A 122 8.46 0.07 21.02
N THR A 123 8.61 -1.19 20.65
CA THR A 123 9.78 -1.67 19.86
C THR A 123 9.87 -0.93 18.52
N GLU A 124 8.77 -0.74 17.81
CA GLU A 124 8.73 0.03 16.55
C GLU A 124 9.20 1.47 16.77
N LYS A 125 8.70 2.14 17.82
CA LYS A 125 9.10 3.50 18.17
C LYS A 125 10.60 3.62 18.44
N GLU A 126 11.20 2.65 19.13
CA GLU A 126 12.61 2.64 19.47
C GLU A 126 13.50 2.25 18.29
N MET A 127 13.09 1.28 17.49
CA MET A 127 13.91 0.72 16.43
C MET A 127 13.83 1.49 15.10
N THR A 128 12.74 2.19 14.81
CA THR A 128 12.60 2.97 13.58
C THR A 128 13.74 3.98 13.37
N PRO A 129 14.11 4.84 14.36
CA PRO A 129 15.26 5.74 14.18
C PRO A 129 16.60 5.00 14.05
N VAL A 130 16.78 3.86 14.71
CA VAL A 130 17.99 3.04 14.62
C VAL A 130 18.17 2.43 13.23
N LEU A 131 17.10 1.86 12.69
CA LEU A 131 17.08 1.28 11.33
C LEU A 131 17.32 2.37 10.27
N THR A 132 16.68 3.53 10.42
CA THR A 132 16.86 4.67 9.50
C THR A 132 18.30 5.20 9.53
N ASP A 133 18.89 5.35 10.71
CA ASP A 133 20.29 5.75 10.85
C ASP A 133 21.24 4.72 10.21
N TRP A 134 20.95 3.44 10.38
CA TRP A 134 21.73 2.37 9.77
C TRP A 134 21.63 2.39 8.23
N GLU A 135 20.44 2.56 7.66
CA GLU A 135 20.26 2.69 6.22
C GLU A 135 21.02 3.90 5.65
N ASN A 136 20.98 5.04 6.33
CA ASN A 136 21.76 6.23 5.96
C ASN A 136 23.26 5.95 5.99
N LYS A 137 23.77 5.24 7.02
CA LYS A 137 25.19 4.86 7.11
C LYS A 137 25.63 3.94 5.97
N ILE A 138 24.78 3.06 5.48
CA ILE A 138 25.06 2.24 4.28
C ILE A 138 25.11 3.14 3.04
N THR A 139 24.07 3.91 2.84
CA THR A 139 23.84 4.70 1.61
C THR A 139 24.92 5.77 1.40
N PHE A 140 25.39 6.40 2.50
CA PHE A 140 26.44 7.42 2.46
C PHE A 140 27.87 6.84 2.65
N ASN A 141 28.03 5.52 2.67
CA ASN A 141 29.34 4.88 2.77
C ASN A 141 30.15 5.06 1.47
N THR A 142 31.05 6.03 1.46
CA THR A 142 31.88 6.36 0.30
C THR A 142 32.76 5.21 -0.16
N LYS A 143 33.31 4.40 0.77
CA LYS A 143 34.15 3.25 0.42
C LYS A 143 33.32 2.17 -0.31
N LEU A 144 32.12 1.89 0.19
CA LEU A 144 31.20 0.95 -0.44
C LEU A 144 30.79 1.45 -1.83
N PHE A 145 30.37 2.72 -1.92
CA PHE A 145 29.99 3.31 -3.21
C PHE A 145 31.12 3.30 -4.24
N ASN A 146 32.35 3.61 -3.84
CA ASN A 146 33.50 3.56 -4.74
C ASN A 146 33.73 2.15 -5.31
N ARG A 147 33.50 1.09 -4.54
CA ARG A 147 33.57 -0.28 -5.04
C ARG A 147 32.43 -0.60 -6.02
N ILE A 148 31.19 -0.19 -5.67
CA ILE A 148 30.01 -0.35 -6.56
C ILE A 148 30.25 0.38 -7.87
N LYS A 149 30.69 1.65 -7.81
CA LYS A 149 31.00 2.46 -8.98
C LYS A 149 32.10 1.84 -9.83
N TYR A 150 33.15 1.29 -9.20
CA TYR A 150 34.20 0.60 -9.93
C TYR A 150 33.66 -0.57 -10.75
N VAL A 151 32.80 -1.42 -10.17
CA VAL A 151 32.16 -2.53 -10.88
C VAL A 151 31.26 -2.01 -12.01
N TYR A 152 30.49 -0.95 -11.75
CA TYR A 152 29.63 -0.32 -12.76
C TYR A 152 30.44 0.18 -13.96
N ASP A 153 31.54 0.88 -13.73
CA ASP A 153 32.37 1.45 -14.79
C ASP A 153 33.16 0.39 -15.60
N HIS A 154 33.55 -0.74 -14.99
CA HIS A 154 34.51 -1.69 -15.60
C HIS A 154 33.93 -3.06 -15.95
N GLU A 155 32.81 -3.47 -15.35
CA GLU A 155 32.23 -4.79 -15.60
C GLU A 155 30.83 -4.74 -16.23
N ARG A 156 30.16 -3.59 -16.19
CA ARG A 156 28.77 -3.43 -16.68
C ARG A 156 28.58 -3.99 -18.09
N SER A 157 29.49 -3.70 -19.01
CA SER A 157 29.44 -4.16 -20.43
C SER A 157 29.58 -5.67 -20.60
N LYS A 158 30.09 -6.38 -19.60
CA LYS A 158 30.30 -7.84 -19.60
C LYS A 158 29.10 -8.59 -19.00
N LEU A 159 28.26 -7.90 -18.22
CA LEU A 159 27.12 -8.49 -17.55
C LEU A 159 25.88 -8.51 -18.47
N LYS A 160 24.99 -9.48 -18.26
CA LYS A 160 23.74 -9.65 -19.00
C LYS A 160 22.63 -10.07 -18.04
N GLY A 161 21.37 -9.93 -18.48
CA GLY A 161 20.20 -10.40 -17.75
C GLY A 161 20.12 -9.83 -16.31
N GLU A 162 19.80 -10.67 -15.36
CA GLU A 162 19.59 -10.27 -13.97
C GLU A 162 20.86 -9.72 -13.30
N ASN A 163 22.04 -10.21 -13.65
CA ASN A 163 23.30 -9.67 -13.12
C ASN A 163 23.53 -8.21 -13.52
N LEU A 164 23.25 -7.86 -14.79
CA LEU A 164 23.31 -6.48 -15.26
C LEU A 164 22.23 -5.63 -14.55
N LYS A 165 21.02 -6.15 -14.42
CA LYS A 165 19.91 -5.45 -13.75
C LYS A 165 20.23 -5.20 -12.28
N LEU A 166 20.73 -6.18 -11.54
CA LEU A 166 21.12 -6.01 -10.15
C LEU A 166 22.19 -4.91 -9.99
N LEU A 167 23.21 -4.93 -10.84
CA LEU A 167 24.26 -3.89 -10.83
C LEU A 167 23.65 -2.50 -11.10
N ASP A 168 22.82 -2.37 -12.13
CA ASP A 168 22.19 -1.10 -12.51
C ASP A 168 21.28 -0.55 -11.41
N GLU A 169 20.45 -1.40 -10.80
CA GLU A 169 19.56 -0.98 -9.70
C GLU A 169 20.35 -0.60 -8.44
N THR A 170 21.36 -1.41 -8.06
CA THR A 170 22.23 -1.10 -6.92
C THR A 170 22.97 0.23 -7.13
N TYR A 171 23.57 0.45 -8.30
CA TYR A 171 24.26 1.71 -8.60
C TYR A 171 23.31 2.91 -8.57
N LYS A 172 22.14 2.79 -9.23
CA LYS A 172 21.11 3.83 -9.26
C LYS A 172 20.60 4.16 -7.86
N GLN A 173 20.38 3.17 -7.00
CA GLN A 173 19.94 3.39 -5.62
C GLN A 173 20.91 4.33 -4.87
N PHE A 174 22.22 4.04 -4.93
CA PHE A 174 23.23 4.89 -4.28
C PHE A 174 23.30 6.29 -4.90
N VAL A 175 23.29 6.39 -6.24
CA VAL A 175 23.32 7.69 -6.93
C VAL A 175 22.13 8.55 -6.56
N ARG A 176 20.91 7.98 -6.60
CA ARG A 176 19.67 8.68 -6.24
C ARG A 176 19.59 9.08 -4.77
N SER A 177 20.30 8.38 -3.91
CA SER A 177 20.44 8.78 -2.50
C SER A 177 21.50 9.86 -2.27
N GLY A 178 22.20 10.30 -3.32
CA GLY A 178 23.16 11.41 -3.26
C GLY A 178 24.63 10.97 -3.12
N ALA A 179 24.99 9.71 -3.45
CA ALA A 179 26.36 9.23 -3.33
C ALA A 179 27.38 10.02 -4.16
N LEU A 180 26.96 10.65 -5.26
CA LEU A 180 27.81 11.50 -6.12
C LEU A 180 27.88 12.97 -5.68
N LEU A 181 27.13 13.40 -4.69
CA LEU A 181 27.12 14.76 -4.19
C LEU A 181 28.44 15.10 -3.48
N SER A 182 28.81 16.39 -3.50
CA SER A 182 29.91 16.89 -2.66
C SER A 182 29.59 16.73 -1.16
N PRO A 183 30.60 16.74 -0.27
CA PRO A 183 30.36 16.61 1.17
C PRO A 183 29.34 17.64 1.70
N GLU A 184 29.40 18.89 1.24
CA GLU A 184 28.49 19.97 1.64
C GLU A 184 27.04 19.67 1.19
N LYS A 185 26.88 19.21 -0.06
CA LYS A 185 25.57 18.84 -0.61
C LYS A 185 25.02 17.59 0.07
N LYS A 186 25.88 16.62 0.47
CA LYS A 186 25.45 15.46 1.26
C LYS A 186 24.90 15.88 2.62
N ALA A 187 25.64 16.73 3.34
CA ALA A 187 25.20 17.24 4.64
C ALA A 187 23.84 17.99 4.51
N ARG A 188 23.67 18.78 3.44
CA ARG A 188 22.39 19.44 3.17
C ARG A 188 21.27 18.44 2.85
N MET A 189 21.55 17.41 2.09
CA MET A 189 20.59 16.34 1.78
C MET A 189 20.12 15.60 3.05
N GLU A 190 21.03 15.31 3.99
CA GLU A 190 20.69 14.70 5.29
C GLU A 190 19.75 15.60 6.09
N GLN A 191 20.04 16.91 6.16
CA GLN A 191 19.18 17.89 6.82
C GLN A 191 17.77 17.93 6.18
N ILE A 192 17.71 17.96 4.84
CA ILE A 192 16.44 17.95 4.10
C ILE A 192 15.65 16.67 4.40
N ASN A 193 16.27 15.49 4.32
CA ASN A 193 15.60 14.23 4.58
C ASN A 193 15.06 14.15 6.00
N LYS A 194 15.87 14.56 7.00
CA LYS A 194 15.45 14.62 8.41
C LYS A 194 14.26 15.57 8.60
N ARG A 195 14.36 16.77 8.05
CA ARG A 195 13.29 17.77 8.19
C ARG A 195 12.00 17.35 7.50
N ILE A 196 12.07 16.75 6.32
CA ILE A 196 10.89 16.17 5.65
C ILE A 196 10.23 15.09 6.53
N ALA A 197 11.00 14.18 7.14
CA ALA A 197 10.46 13.14 8.01
C ALA A 197 9.74 13.72 9.24
N GLU A 198 10.35 14.75 9.90
CA GLU A 198 9.72 15.46 11.01
C GLU A 198 8.41 16.14 10.60
N LEU A 199 8.41 16.83 9.45
CA LEU A 199 7.22 17.50 8.93
C LEU A 199 6.12 16.51 8.52
N GLN A 200 6.46 15.37 7.94
CA GLN A 200 5.51 14.32 7.58
C GLN A 200 4.84 13.73 8.82
N GLN A 201 5.60 13.50 9.89
CA GLN A 201 5.05 13.05 11.17
C GLN A 201 4.11 14.11 11.76
N GLN A 202 4.54 15.37 11.80
CA GLN A 202 3.72 16.47 12.30
C GLN A 202 2.45 16.64 11.48
N TRP A 203 2.56 16.56 10.15
CA TRP A 203 1.42 16.62 9.24
C TRP A 203 0.41 15.50 9.51
N GLY A 204 0.90 14.26 9.67
CA GLY A 204 0.06 13.10 9.98
C GLY A 204 -0.67 13.24 11.32
N THR A 205 0.00 13.75 12.36
CA THR A 205 -0.61 14.04 13.66
C THR A 205 -1.69 15.12 13.53
N THR A 206 -1.37 16.25 12.88
CA THR A 206 -2.34 17.35 12.67
C THR A 206 -3.58 16.86 11.90
N LEU A 207 -3.41 16.04 10.86
CA LEU A 207 -4.55 15.49 10.12
C LEU A 207 -5.38 14.52 10.97
N THR A 208 -4.73 13.69 11.77
CA THR A 208 -5.42 12.76 12.68
C THR A 208 -6.26 13.52 13.69
N ASP A 209 -5.70 14.55 14.30
CA ASP A 209 -6.40 15.41 15.24
C ASP A 209 -7.56 16.15 14.55
N ALA A 210 -7.33 16.74 13.38
CA ALA A 210 -8.38 17.37 12.59
C ALA A 210 -9.53 16.41 12.27
N THR A 211 -9.22 15.17 11.87
CA THR A 211 -10.22 14.13 11.56
C THR A 211 -11.01 13.72 12.80
N ASN A 212 -10.34 13.57 13.92
CA ASN A 212 -11.00 13.25 15.20
C ASN A 212 -11.92 14.37 15.70
N HIS A 213 -11.62 15.63 15.36
CA HIS A 213 -12.43 16.80 15.69
C HIS A 213 -13.52 17.10 14.66
N ALA A 214 -13.39 16.57 13.43
CA ALA A 214 -14.39 16.73 12.37
C ALA A 214 -15.62 15.86 12.66
N VAL A 215 -16.41 16.24 13.65
CA VAL A 215 -17.67 15.58 14.01
C VAL A 215 -18.85 16.52 13.79
N VAL A 216 -19.94 15.97 13.28
CA VAL A 216 -21.19 16.71 13.12
C VAL A 216 -22.15 16.31 14.22
N TRP A 217 -22.39 17.23 15.16
CA TRP A 217 -23.32 17.02 16.27
C TRP A 217 -24.77 17.13 15.80
N VAL A 218 -25.63 16.23 16.29
CA VAL A 218 -27.03 16.10 15.86
C VAL A 218 -27.91 16.10 17.10
N ASN A 219 -28.92 16.97 17.12
CA ASN A 219 -29.74 17.26 18.30
C ASN A 219 -30.95 16.34 18.45
N SER A 220 -31.44 15.76 17.36
CA SER A 220 -32.63 14.90 17.43
C SER A 220 -32.50 13.68 16.50
N LYS A 221 -33.23 12.60 16.86
CA LYS A 221 -33.36 11.41 16.02
C LYS A 221 -34.00 11.73 14.66
N ASP A 222 -34.89 12.72 14.61
CA ASP A 222 -35.59 13.11 13.38
C ASP A 222 -34.65 13.66 12.30
N GLU A 223 -33.55 14.33 12.70
CA GLU A 223 -32.51 14.76 11.77
C GLU A 223 -31.81 13.57 11.09
N LEU A 224 -31.79 12.39 11.73
CA LEU A 224 -31.15 11.15 11.23
C LEU A 224 -32.10 10.29 10.38
N LYS A 225 -33.28 10.81 10.00
CA LYS A 225 -34.23 10.08 9.17
C LYS A 225 -33.59 9.57 7.89
N GLY A 226 -33.92 8.33 7.50
CA GLY A 226 -33.36 7.62 6.37
C GLY A 226 -32.22 6.66 6.74
N LEU A 227 -31.61 6.83 7.92
CA LEU A 227 -30.58 5.90 8.39
C LEU A 227 -31.19 4.65 9.03
N SER A 228 -30.45 3.55 9.02
CA SER A 228 -30.80 2.34 9.74
C SER A 228 -30.76 2.54 11.28
N GLU A 229 -31.53 1.75 12.02
CA GLU A 229 -31.46 1.78 13.50
C GLU A 229 -30.05 1.45 14.02
N ALA A 230 -29.28 0.63 13.29
CA ALA A 230 -27.89 0.33 13.60
C ALA A 230 -26.98 1.55 13.46
N ASP A 231 -27.13 2.32 12.39
CA ASP A 231 -26.37 3.56 12.14
C ASP A 231 -26.73 4.63 13.19
N ILE A 232 -28.01 4.75 13.53
CA ILE A 232 -28.50 5.68 14.56
C ILE A 232 -27.93 5.30 15.94
N ALA A 233 -27.91 4.00 16.26
CA ALA A 233 -27.30 3.51 17.50
C ALA A 233 -25.79 3.78 17.54
N GLN A 234 -25.10 3.66 16.41
CA GLN A 234 -23.68 4.00 16.30
C GLN A 234 -23.45 5.51 16.50
N CYS A 235 -24.25 6.37 15.86
CA CYS A 235 -24.18 7.82 16.07
C CYS A 235 -24.38 8.23 17.53
N LYS A 236 -25.24 7.53 18.27
CA LYS A 236 -25.45 7.74 19.71
C LYS A 236 -24.22 7.33 20.51
N LYS A 237 -23.69 6.13 20.26
CA LYS A 237 -22.47 5.62 20.92
C LYS A 237 -21.26 6.53 20.67
N ASP A 238 -21.12 7.02 19.44
CA ASP A 238 -20.06 7.94 19.07
C ASP A 238 -20.18 9.27 19.83
N ALA A 239 -21.40 9.80 20.00
CA ALA A 239 -21.65 10.99 20.80
C ALA A 239 -21.28 10.79 22.27
N GLU A 240 -21.69 9.69 22.87
CA GLU A 240 -21.37 9.33 24.27
C GLU A 240 -19.84 9.23 24.47
N SER A 241 -19.14 8.56 23.56
CA SER A 241 -17.68 8.38 23.64
C SER A 241 -16.87 9.68 23.48
N ARG A 242 -17.48 10.74 22.90
CA ARG A 242 -16.86 12.03 22.60
C ARG A 242 -17.32 13.17 23.52
N GLY A 243 -17.91 12.87 24.65
CA GLY A 243 -18.28 13.84 25.67
C GLY A 243 -19.70 14.41 25.53
N GLY A 244 -20.54 13.84 24.65
CA GLY A 244 -21.99 14.05 24.63
C GLY A 244 -22.46 15.50 24.45
N LYS A 245 -21.85 16.30 23.58
CA LYS A 245 -22.30 17.68 23.29
C LYS A 245 -23.72 17.75 22.71
N ALA A 246 -24.19 16.64 22.09
CA ALA A 246 -25.56 16.42 21.63
C ALA A 246 -25.88 14.91 21.74
N PRO A 247 -27.17 14.49 21.63
CA PRO A 247 -27.56 13.09 21.74
C PRO A 247 -26.92 12.16 20.70
N TYR A 248 -26.54 12.70 19.54
CA TYR A 248 -25.92 11.95 18.45
C TYR A 248 -24.77 12.74 17.85
N CYS A 249 -23.81 12.03 17.21
CA CYS A 249 -22.86 12.66 16.33
C CYS A 249 -22.51 11.77 15.14
N ILE A 250 -22.20 12.40 14.01
CA ILE A 250 -21.67 11.74 12.81
C ILE A 250 -20.18 11.99 12.77
N VAL A 251 -19.40 10.92 12.78
CA VAL A 251 -17.93 10.96 12.70
C VAL A 251 -17.51 10.92 11.23
N ILE A 252 -16.58 11.79 10.84
CA ILE A 252 -16.02 11.82 9.51
C ILE A 252 -14.90 10.78 9.44
N VAL A 253 -15.08 9.74 8.63
CA VAL A 253 -14.15 8.59 8.57
C VAL A 253 -13.46 8.42 7.23
N ASN A 254 -14.08 8.86 6.15
CA ASN A 254 -13.57 8.72 4.79
C ASN A 254 -13.15 10.08 4.20
N THR A 255 -12.71 10.06 2.94
CA THR A 255 -12.38 11.28 2.18
C THR A 255 -13.64 12.03 1.76
N THR A 256 -14.06 11.92 0.51
CA THR A 256 -15.27 12.53 -0.03
C THR A 256 -16.50 11.64 0.14
N GLN A 257 -16.33 10.32 0.06
CA GLN A 257 -17.40 9.34 0.08
C GLN A 257 -17.77 8.95 1.52
N GLN A 258 -18.62 9.76 2.15
CA GLN A 258 -19.20 9.42 3.46
C GLN A 258 -20.45 8.54 3.22
N ALA A 259 -20.39 7.25 3.61
CA ALA A 259 -21.47 6.28 3.39
C ALA A 259 -22.83 6.77 3.90
N ILE A 260 -22.86 7.50 5.00
CA ILE A 260 -24.06 8.05 5.61
C ILE A 260 -24.83 9.01 4.68
N LEU A 261 -24.15 9.70 3.74
CA LEU A 261 -24.76 10.61 2.79
C LEU A 261 -25.70 9.89 1.81
N THR A 262 -25.54 8.59 1.64
CA THR A 262 -26.35 7.78 0.74
C THR A 262 -27.83 7.69 1.16
N ASN A 263 -28.06 7.61 2.46
CA ASN A 263 -29.39 7.34 3.01
C ASN A 263 -29.99 8.51 3.81
N LEU A 264 -29.19 9.51 4.19
CA LEU A 264 -29.60 10.61 5.04
C LEU A 264 -30.60 11.54 4.33
N GLU A 265 -31.86 11.59 4.81
CA GLU A 265 -32.93 12.39 4.18
C GLU A 265 -32.77 13.89 4.45
N ASN A 266 -32.25 14.29 5.61
CA ASN A 266 -32.09 15.69 6.01
C ASN A 266 -31.00 16.38 5.17
N ARG A 267 -31.43 17.29 4.27
CA ARG A 267 -30.55 17.98 3.34
C ARG A 267 -29.51 18.89 4.02
N ASP A 268 -29.91 19.61 5.08
CA ASP A 268 -28.97 20.46 5.84
C ASP A 268 -27.91 19.62 6.54
N LEU A 269 -28.30 18.49 7.09
CA LEU A 269 -27.36 17.59 7.73
C LEU A 269 -26.41 16.95 6.68
N ARG A 270 -26.87 16.60 5.46
CA ARG A 270 -25.98 16.20 4.35
C ARG A 270 -24.94 17.29 4.06
N ARG A 271 -25.37 18.56 3.96
CA ARG A 271 -24.45 19.70 3.74
C ARG A 271 -23.39 19.77 4.84
N ARG A 272 -23.80 19.74 6.10
CA ARG A 272 -22.89 19.80 7.26
C ARG A 272 -21.87 18.65 7.28
N VAL A 273 -22.30 17.43 6.97
CA VAL A 273 -21.41 16.24 6.88
C VAL A 273 -20.43 16.39 5.72
N PHE A 274 -20.90 16.82 4.57
CA PHE A 274 -20.07 17.03 3.39
C PHE A 274 -19.01 18.12 3.63
N GLU A 275 -19.42 19.28 4.14
CA GLU A 275 -18.51 20.40 4.47
C GLU A 275 -17.46 19.98 5.50
N ALA A 276 -17.86 19.28 6.57
CA ALA A 276 -16.93 18.75 7.54
C ALA A 276 -15.91 17.75 6.93
N SER A 277 -16.31 17.03 5.88
CA SER A 277 -15.45 16.11 5.17
C SER A 277 -14.43 16.80 4.26
N VAL A 278 -14.85 17.79 3.47
CA VAL A 278 -14.00 18.41 2.45
C VAL A 278 -13.12 19.55 2.97
N HIS A 279 -13.44 20.11 4.14
CA HIS A 279 -12.72 21.21 4.78
C HIS A 279 -11.78 20.75 5.93
N ARG A 280 -11.36 19.49 5.92
CA ARG A 280 -10.45 18.98 6.96
C ARG A 280 -9.07 19.62 6.86
N ALA A 281 -8.61 20.17 7.97
CA ALA A 281 -7.26 20.73 8.13
C ALA A 281 -6.86 21.81 7.11
N ASP A 282 -7.82 22.50 6.51
CA ASP A 282 -7.60 23.56 5.50
C ASP A 282 -7.49 24.98 6.11
N GLY A 283 -7.56 25.08 7.43
CA GLY A 283 -7.45 26.36 8.16
C GLY A 283 -8.76 27.12 8.30
N THR A 284 -9.89 26.58 7.81
CA THR A 284 -11.22 27.16 8.09
C THR A 284 -11.65 26.91 9.54
N GLY A 285 -11.05 25.90 10.21
CA GLY A 285 -11.23 25.58 11.63
C GLY A 285 -9.92 25.69 12.41
N GLU A 286 -9.82 24.92 13.50
CA GLU A 286 -8.67 24.92 14.42
C GLU A 286 -7.38 24.38 13.77
N PHE A 287 -7.49 23.45 12.82
CA PHE A 287 -6.36 22.73 12.23
C PHE A 287 -6.02 23.25 10.84
N ASN A 288 -4.71 23.42 10.59
CA ASN A 288 -4.21 23.86 9.31
C ASN A 288 -2.90 23.13 8.94
N THR A 289 -2.94 22.34 7.87
CA THR A 289 -1.77 21.62 7.35
C THR A 289 -1.01 22.36 6.27
N TYR A 290 -1.54 23.42 5.69
CA TYR A 290 -0.91 24.16 4.59
C TYR A 290 0.50 24.69 4.89
N PRO A 291 0.83 25.20 6.09
CA PRO A 291 2.21 25.59 6.39
C PRO A 291 3.19 24.42 6.27
N LEU A 292 2.80 23.21 6.72
CA LEU A 292 3.60 22.01 6.62
C LEU A 292 3.74 21.55 5.16
N VAL A 293 2.65 21.58 4.39
CA VAL A 293 2.63 21.28 2.95
C VAL A 293 3.64 22.15 2.19
N VAL A 294 3.61 23.45 2.41
CA VAL A 294 4.49 24.41 1.73
C VAL A 294 5.95 24.17 2.08
N GLU A 295 6.27 23.89 3.34
CA GLU A 295 7.65 23.59 3.75
C GLU A 295 8.13 22.27 3.15
N ILE A 296 7.30 21.21 3.17
CA ILE A 296 7.62 19.92 2.54
C ILE A 296 7.84 20.11 1.03
N ALA A 297 6.97 20.87 0.34
CA ALA A 297 7.10 21.12 -1.10
C ALA A 297 8.41 21.82 -1.43
N LYS A 298 8.79 22.86 -0.68
CA LYS A 298 10.07 23.56 -0.85
C LYS A 298 11.27 22.64 -0.66
N LEU A 299 11.27 21.84 0.40
CA LEU A 299 12.36 20.89 0.66
C LEU A 299 12.45 19.80 -0.42
N ARG A 300 11.32 19.33 -0.96
CA ARG A 300 11.29 18.39 -2.09
C ARG A 300 11.84 19.02 -3.37
N ALA A 301 11.49 20.27 -3.67
CA ALA A 301 12.02 20.99 -4.82
C ALA A 301 13.54 21.22 -4.67
N GLU A 302 14.03 21.63 -3.48
CA GLU A 302 15.45 21.75 -3.18
C GLU A 302 16.18 20.42 -3.35
N LYS A 303 15.60 19.32 -2.81
CA LYS A 303 16.14 17.96 -2.96
C LYS A 303 16.30 17.59 -4.44
N ALA A 304 15.28 17.80 -5.25
CA ALA A 304 15.34 17.53 -6.69
C ALA A 304 16.42 18.34 -7.38
N LYS A 305 16.54 19.63 -7.06
CA LYS A 305 17.58 20.53 -7.58
C LYS A 305 19.00 20.09 -7.18
N LEU A 306 19.21 19.66 -5.93
CA LEU A 306 20.50 19.10 -5.49
C LEU A 306 20.88 17.87 -6.31
N MET A 307 19.89 17.07 -6.70
CA MET A 307 20.06 15.87 -7.51
C MET A 307 20.14 16.14 -9.02
N GLY A 308 20.06 17.41 -9.46
CA GLY A 308 20.16 17.82 -10.86
C GLY A 308 18.86 17.77 -11.66
N TYR A 309 17.70 17.70 -11.00
CA TYR A 309 16.39 17.70 -11.65
C TYR A 309 15.72 19.08 -11.56
N ASN A 310 14.91 19.40 -12.55
CA ASN A 310 14.20 20.69 -12.62
C ASN A 310 13.09 20.82 -11.56
N ASN A 311 12.47 19.71 -11.16
CA ASN A 311 11.40 19.64 -10.17
C ASN A 311 11.35 18.25 -9.52
N TYR A 312 10.51 18.13 -8.49
CA TYR A 312 10.39 16.86 -7.75
C TYR A 312 9.73 15.75 -8.56
N ALA A 313 8.79 16.10 -9.46
CA ALA A 313 8.15 15.10 -10.32
C ALA A 313 9.16 14.41 -11.24
N ALA A 314 10.04 15.15 -11.90
CA ALA A 314 11.11 14.58 -12.73
C ALA A 314 12.04 13.65 -11.92
N TYR A 315 12.42 14.05 -10.70
CA TYR A 315 13.20 13.21 -9.79
C TYR A 315 12.46 11.94 -9.38
N SER A 316 11.18 12.03 -9.01
CA SER A 316 10.40 10.88 -8.55
C SER A 316 10.11 9.87 -9.65
N LEU A 317 9.73 10.36 -10.84
CA LEU A 317 9.25 9.54 -11.95
C LEU A 317 10.35 8.80 -12.72
N GLU A 318 11.61 9.19 -12.61
CA GLU A 318 12.71 8.53 -13.33
C GLU A 318 12.74 7.00 -13.16
N LYS A 319 12.37 6.51 -11.97
CA LYS A 319 12.38 5.07 -11.63
C LYS A 319 11.06 4.33 -11.94
N THR A 320 10.07 5.01 -12.49
CA THR A 320 8.75 4.46 -12.80
C THR A 320 8.63 4.04 -14.26
N MET A 321 7.51 3.38 -14.65
CA MET A 321 7.23 3.07 -16.05
C MET A 321 6.99 4.34 -16.88
N ALA A 322 6.31 5.32 -16.30
CA ALA A 322 6.02 6.59 -16.97
C ALA A 322 7.29 7.41 -17.25
N LYS A 323 8.37 7.27 -16.48
CA LYS A 323 9.68 7.91 -16.65
C LYS A 323 9.68 9.43 -16.47
N THR A 324 8.74 10.15 -17.04
CA THR A 324 8.73 11.62 -17.09
C THR A 324 7.36 12.22 -16.77
N PRO A 325 7.33 13.47 -16.28
CA PRO A 325 6.07 14.19 -16.06
C PRO A 325 5.22 14.33 -17.33
N GLU A 326 5.85 14.53 -18.49
CA GLU A 326 5.18 14.70 -19.78
C GLU A 326 4.39 13.45 -20.15
N ASN A 327 4.94 12.26 -19.89
CA ASN A 327 4.25 10.99 -20.15
C ASN A 327 3.03 10.83 -19.21
N VAL A 328 3.15 11.23 -17.94
CA VAL A 328 2.01 11.23 -17.01
C VAL A 328 0.92 12.19 -17.46
N TYR A 329 1.28 13.42 -17.85
CA TYR A 329 0.29 14.38 -18.34
C TYR A 329 -0.36 13.95 -19.68
N ALA A 330 0.40 13.36 -20.59
CA ALA A 330 -0.14 12.81 -21.83
C ALA A 330 -1.18 11.72 -21.55
N PHE A 331 -0.89 10.84 -20.59
CA PHE A 331 -1.81 9.80 -20.12
C PHE A 331 -3.08 10.41 -19.47
N LEU A 332 -2.93 11.34 -18.53
CA LEU A 332 -4.05 11.99 -17.86
C LEU A 332 -4.95 12.74 -18.83
N LYS A 333 -4.36 13.44 -19.82
CA LYS A 333 -5.11 14.17 -20.86
C LYS A 333 -6.06 13.26 -21.65
N GLN A 334 -5.65 12.03 -21.95
CA GLN A 334 -6.49 11.06 -22.65
C GLN A 334 -7.70 10.67 -21.78
N LEU A 335 -7.48 10.38 -20.50
CA LEU A 335 -8.57 10.04 -19.58
C LEU A 335 -9.52 11.21 -19.33
N ILE A 336 -9.00 12.41 -19.13
CA ILE A 336 -9.81 13.63 -18.90
C ILE A 336 -10.72 13.93 -20.10
N ALA A 337 -10.21 13.75 -21.32
CA ALA A 337 -10.99 13.99 -22.54
C ALA A 337 -12.23 13.09 -22.64
N SER A 338 -12.13 11.83 -22.20
CA SER A 338 -13.27 10.90 -22.18
C SER A 338 -14.14 11.06 -20.94
N TYR A 339 -13.52 11.40 -19.79
CA TYR A 339 -14.22 11.60 -18.51
C TYR A 339 -15.24 12.75 -18.57
N LYS A 340 -14.84 13.92 -19.12
CA LYS A 340 -15.60 15.16 -18.99
C LYS A 340 -17.03 15.06 -19.56
N PRO A 341 -17.26 14.57 -20.81
CA PRO A 341 -18.61 14.43 -21.34
C PRO A 341 -19.48 13.50 -20.49
N LYS A 342 -18.92 12.42 -19.96
CA LYS A 342 -19.64 11.44 -19.13
C LYS A 342 -20.02 12.02 -17.77
N ALA A 343 -19.12 12.78 -17.14
CA ALA A 343 -19.40 13.46 -15.88
C ALA A 343 -20.52 14.48 -16.00
N ASP A 344 -20.54 15.24 -17.10
CA ASP A 344 -21.60 16.22 -17.40
C ASP A 344 -22.94 15.51 -17.65
N GLU A 345 -22.95 14.37 -18.36
CA GLU A 345 -24.14 13.52 -18.57
C GLU A 345 -24.68 12.99 -17.23
N GLU A 346 -23.87 12.35 -16.42
CA GLU A 346 -24.28 11.80 -15.12
C GLU A 346 -24.81 12.88 -14.18
N THR A 347 -24.15 14.03 -14.13
CA THR A 347 -24.60 15.15 -13.29
C THR A 347 -25.97 15.67 -13.74
N ARG A 348 -26.21 15.76 -15.06
CA ARG A 348 -27.49 16.14 -15.60
C ARG A 348 -28.59 15.11 -15.27
N GLU A 349 -28.29 13.81 -15.43
CA GLU A 349 -29.23 12.72 -15.09
C GLU A 349 -29.67 12.78 -13.63
N ILE A 350 -28.71 12.97 -12.71
CA ILE A 350 -28.99 13.07 -11.26
C ILE A 350 -29.82 14.33 -10.98
N GLN A 351 -29.49 15.46 -11.62
CA GLN A 351 -30.23 16.70 -11.47
C GLN A 351 -31.70 16.56 -11.95
N GLU A 352 -31.94 15.90 -13.09
CA GLU A 352 -33.28 15.64 -13.62
C GLU A 352 -34.06 14.71 -12.68
N PHE A 353 -33.47 13.61 -12.24
CA PHE A 353 -34.07 12.69 -11.27
C PHE A 353 -34.40 13.39 -9.94
N ALA A 354 -33.54 14.26 -9.46
CA ALA A 354 -33.79 15.03 -8.24
C ALA A 354 -34.96 16.01 -8.43
N ARG A 355 -35.09 16.64 -9.60
CA ARG A 355 -36.24 17.53 -9.93
C ARG A 355 -37.55 16.79 -10.03
N GLU A 356 -37.55 15.56 -10.52
CA GLU A 356 -38.76 14.71 -10.53
C GLU A 356 -39.25 14.41 -9.10
N THR A 357 -38.32 14.31 -8.15
CA THR A 357 -38.61 13.98 -6.74
C THR A 357 -39.00 15.21 -5.92
N GLU A 358 -38.27 16.32 -6.08
CA GLU A 358 -38.32 17.49 -5.17
C GLU A 358 -39.03 18.71 -5.81
N GLY A 359 -39.23 18.70 -7.14
CA GLY A 359 -39.82 19.80 -7.91
C GLY A 359 -38.82 20.51 -8.82
N LYS A 360 -39.39 21.24 -9.82
CA LYS A 360 -38.62 21.82 -10.94
C LYS A 360 -37.55 22.84 -10.54
N ASP A 361 -37.71 23.50 -9.40
CA ASP A 361 -36.79 24.54 -8.91
C ASP A 361 -35.61 23.95 -8.13
N PHE A 362 -35.58 22.62 -7.91
CA PHE A 362 -34.52 21.99 -7.18
C PHE A 362 -33.19 22.07 -7.94
N THR A 363 -32.14 22.52 -7.23
CA THR A 363 -30.77 22.56 -7.73
C THR A 363 -29.89 21.63 -6.92
N LEU A 364 -29.31 20.64 -7.62
CA LEU A 364 -28.40 19.66 -7.06
C LEU A 364 -27.16 20.36 -6.52
N GLN A 365 -26.78 20.01 -5.30
CA GLN A 365 -25.52 20.43 -4.66
C GLN A 365 -24.60 19.23 -4.48
N PRO A 366 -23.28 19.40 -4.31
CA PRO A 366 -22.36 18.27 -4.16
C PRO A 366 -22.72 17.32 -3.01
N TYR A 367 -23.29 17.84 -1.93
CA TYR A 367 -23.76 17.03 -0.79
C TYR A 367 -25.05 16.25 -1.05
N ASP A 368 -25.74 16.51 -2.16
CA ASP A 368 -26.96 15.81 -2.57
C ASP A 368 -26.67 14.60 -3.47
N ARG A 369 -25.49 14.60 -4.13
CA ARG A 369 -25.16 13.65 -5.18
C ARG A 369 -25.31 12.20 -4.75
N PHE A 370 -24.73 11.81 -3.64
CA PHE A 370 -24.79 10.42 -3.16
C PHE A 370 -26.22 9.96 -2.86
N TYR A 371 -27.01 10.84 -2.28
CA TYR A 371 -28.40 10.55 -1.93
C TYR A 371 -29.28 10.29 -3.17
N TYR A 372 -29.25 11.18 -4.16
CA TYR A 372 -30.04 11.00 -5.38
C TYR A 372 -29.48 9.93 -6.29
N SER A 373 -28.17 9.78 -6.36
CA SER A 373 -27.51 8.69 -7.07
C SER A 373 -27.94 7.32 -6.53
N ALA A 374 -27.97 7.13 -5.22
CA ALA A 374 -28.44 5.88 -4.61
C ALA A 374 -29.92 5.59 -4.89
N LYS A 375 -30.78 6.59 -4.78
CA LYS A 375 -32.19 6.46 -5.13
C LYS A 375 -32.40 6.10 -6.60
N MET A 376 -31.66 6.75 -7.50
CA MET A 376 -31.69 6.48 -8.94
C MET A 376 -31.20 5.08 -9.25
N LYS A 377 -30.07 4.64 -8.61
CA LYS A 377 -29.55 3.26 -8.73
C LYS A 377 -30.60 2.24 -8.30
N LYS A 378 -31.24 2.46 -7.15
CA LYS A 378 -32.30 1.59 -6.65
C LYS A 378 -33.50 1.53 -7.60
N ALA A 379 -33.93 2.68 -8.11
CA ALA A 379 -35.04 2.74 -9.07
C ALA A 379 -34.72 2.01 -10.39
N LYS A 380 -33.49 2.17 -10.89
CA LYS A 380 -33.03 1.58 -12.16
C LYS A 380 -32.84 0.07 -12.11
N TYR A 381 -32.24 -0.44 -11.04
CA TYR A 381 -31.82 -1.86 -10.96
C TYR A 381 -32.72 -2.69 -10.05
N ASN A 382 -33.51 -2.08 -9.16
CA ASN A 382 -34.30 -2.79 -8.14
C ASN A 382 -33.48 -3.89 -7.45
N PHE A 383 -32.36 -3.52 -6.86
CA PHE A 383 -31.32 -4.39 -6.31
C PHE A 383 -30.76 -3.84 -4.99
N SER A 384 -30.49 -4.71 -4.05
CA SER A 384 -29.83 -4.43 -2.77
C SER A 384 -28.64 -5.36 -2.58
N GLU A 385 -27.57 -4.89 -1.91
CA GLU A 385 -26.43 -5.75 -1.52
C GLU A 385 -26.86 -6.89 -0.61
N ASP A 386 -27.88 -6.70 0.22
CA ASP A 386 -28.43 -7.73 1.10
C ASP A 386 -29.04 -8.92 0.32
N ASP A 387 -29.49 -8.70 -0.92
CA ASP A 387 -30.02 -9.75 -1.77
C ASP A 387 -28.95 -10.74 -2.27
N VAL A 388 -27.72 -10.27 -2.44
CA VAL A 388 -26.60 -11.07 -2.99
C VAL A 388 -25.66 -11.59 -1.93
N LYS A 389 -25.56 -10.92 -0.77
CA LYS A 389 -24.66 -11.32 0.32
C LYS A 389 -24.78 -12.78 0.77
N PRO A 390 -25.98 -13.41 0.79
CA PRO A 390 -26.12 -14.83 1.12
C PRO A 390 -25.40 -15.80 0.19
N TYR A 391 -24.97 -15.35 -0.99
CA TYR A 391 -24.25 -16.14 -1.99
C TYR A 391 -22.72 -16.04 -1.87
N PHE A 392 -22.20 -15.14 -1.03
CA PHE A 392 -20.77 -14.90 -0.88
C PHE A 392 -20.26 -15.36 0.49
N ASN A 393 -20.19 -16.69 0.66
CA ASN A 393 -19.51 -17.30 1.79
C ASN A 393 -18.00 -17.18 1.59
N ILE A 394 -17.26 -16.68 2.59
CA ILE A 394 -15.82 -16.46 2.51
C ILE A 394 -15.02 -17.70 2.10
N ASP A 395 -15.38 -18.88 2.64
CA ASP A 395 -14.70 -20.14 2.30
C ASP A 395 -15.01 -20.58 0.87
N SER A 396 -16.25 -20.36 0.40
CA SER A 396 -16.60 -20.63 -0.99
C SER A 396 -15.89 -19.70 -1.96
N VAL A 397 -15.82 -18.39 -1.63
CA VAL A 397 -15.06 -17.41 -2.43
C VAL A 397 -13.60 -17.82 -2.51
N LEU A 398 -12.99 -18.24 -1.40
CA LEU A 398 -11.59 -18.67 -1.38
C LEU A 398 -11.37 -19.95 -2.19
N VAL A 399 -12.11 -21.02 -1.87
CA VAL A 399 -11.82 -22.34 -2.42
C VAL A 399 -12.43 -22.52 -3.81
N ASN A 400 -13.70 -22.14 -3.98
CA ASN A 400 -14.41 -22.32 -5.24
C ASN A 400 -14.26 -21.12 -6.19
N GLY A 401 -13.75 -19.98 -5.70
CA GLY A 401 -13.44 -18.79 -6.50
C GLY A 401 -11.95 -18.68 -6.78
N VAL A 402 -11.18 -18.22 -5.78
CA VAL A 402 -9.76 -17.90 -5.90
C VAL A 402 -8.93 -19.13 -6.29
N PHE A 403 -9.05 -20.26 -5.56
CA PHE A 403 -8.29 -21.48 -5.86
C PHE A 403 -8.71 -22.07 -7.19
N TYR A 404 -10.01 -22.08 -7.50
CA TYR A 404 -10.51 -22.57 -8.77
C TYR A 404 -9.94 -21.77 -9.94
N ALA A 405 -10.00 -20.45 -9.90
CA ALA A 405 -9.43 -19.59 -10.95
C ALA A 405 -7.92 -19.82 -11.12
N ALA A 406 -7.17 -19.89 -10.01
CA ALA A 406 -5.73 -20.15 -10.04
C ALA A 406 -5.38 -21.53 -10.57
N HIS A 407 -6.18 -22.54 -10.24
CA HIS A 407 -6.03 -23.89 -10.80
C HIS A 407 -6.24 -23.89 -12.31
N ARG A 408 -7.33 -23.29 -12.78
CA ARG A 408 -7.69 -23.25 -14.19
C ARG A 408 -6.68 -22.47 -15.03
N ALA A 409 -6.27 -21.28 -14.56
CA ALA A 409 -5.37 -20.41 -15.31
C ALA A 409 -3.90 -20.82 -15.21
N TYR A 410 -3.44 -21.25 -14.04
CA TYR A 410 -2.01 -21.46 -13.76
C TYR A 410 -1.64 -22.89 -13.37
N GLY A 411 -2.61 -23.78 -13.19
CA GLY A 411 -2.37 -25.17 -12.77
C GLY A 411 -2.02 -25.33 -11.30
N LEU A 412 -2.22 -24.30 -10.46
CA LEU A 412 -1.89 -24.33 -9.05
C LEU A 412 -2.88 -25.16 -8.24
N SER A 413 -2.40 -25.82 -7.18
CA SER A 413 -3.23 -26.46 -6.18
C SER A 413 -2.80 -26.04 -4.77
N PHE A 414 -3.70 -26.19 -3.79
CA PHE A 414 -3.55 -25.64 -2.46
C PHE A 414 -3.85 -26.71 -1.43
N LYS A 415 -2.91 -26.89 -0.48
CA LYS A 415 -3.05 -27.82 0.65
C LYS A 415 -2.97 -27.03 1.95
N GLU A 416 -4.03 -27.08 2.74
CA GLU A 416 -4.03 -26.41 4.05
C GLU A 416 -3.01 -27.09 5.00
N ARG A 417 -2.21 -26.28 5.68
CA ARG A 417 -1.13 -26.68 6.58
C ARG A 417 -1.46 -26.22 8.00
N LYS A 418 -2.01 -27.11 8.81
CA LYS A 418 -2.32 -26.87 10.22
C LYS A 418 -1.15 -27.06 11.15
N ASP A 419 -0.07 -27.63 10.65
CA ASP A 419 1.20 -27.88 11.34
C ASP A 419 2.17 -26.68 11.29
N ILE A 420 1.85 -25.65 10.53
CA ILE A 420 2.64 -24.42 10.45
C ILE A 420 2.07 -23.38 11.44
N PRO A 421 2.87 -22.89 12.42
CA PRO A 421 2.39 -21.92 13.39
C PRO A 421 2.10 -20.54 12.75
N THR A 422 1.13 -19.84 13.35
CA THR A 422 0.69 -18.51 12.92
C THR A 422 0.76 -17.51 14.08
N TYR A 423 0.85 -16.21 13.77
CA TYR A 423 0.86 -15.17 14.80
C TYR A 423 -0.55 -14.87 15.36
N HIS A 424 -1.61 -15.36 14.73
CA HIS A 424 -2.98 -15.23 15.22
C HIS A 424 -3.81 -16.46 14.89
N LYS A 425 -4.65 -16.93 15.83
CA LYS A 425 -5.43 -18.18 15.75
C LYS A 425 -6.44 -18.26 14.60
N ASP A 426 -6.89 -17.12 14.08
CA ASP A 426 -7.87 -17.05 12.99
C ASP A 426 -7.23 -17.11 11.60
N MET A 427 -5.91 -17.24 11.52
CA MET A 427 -5.20 -17.36 10.26
C MET A 427 -5.26 -18.79 9.71
N ARG A 428 -5.14 -18.87 8.38
CA ARG A 428 -4.97 -20.12 7.66
C ARG A 428 -3.66 -20.09 6.87
N VAL A 429 -3.01 -21.24 6.74
CA VAL A 429 -1.79 -21.40 5.96
C VAL A 429 -2.02 -22.44 4.87
N PHE A 430 -1.61 -22.12 3.65
CA PHE A 430 -1.68 -23.03 2.51
C PHE A 430 -0.30 -23.26 1.91
N GLU A 431 0.03 -24.51 1.66
CA GLU A 431 1.12 -24.89 0.78
C GLU A 431 0.60 -24.79 -0.66
N VAL A 432 1.24 -23.96 -1.46
CA VAL A 432 0.93 -23.80 -2.89
C VAL A 432 1.79 -24.79 -3.66
N ILE A 433 1.14 -25.60 -4.48
CA ILE A 433 1.76 -26.69 -5.24
C ILE A 433 1.63 -26.36 -6.72
N ASP A 434 2.75 -26.42 -7.45
CA ASP A 434 2.79 -26.17 -8.89
C ASP A 434 2.19 -27.34 -9.67
N LYS A 435 1.90 -27.13 -10.95
CA LYS A 435 1.34 -28.12 -11.88
C LYS A 435 2.18 -29.40 -12.04
N ASP A 436 3.48 -29.34 -11.70
CA ASP A 436 4.38 -30.53 -11.69
C ASP A 436 4.35 -31.28 -10.36
N GLY A 437 3.48 -30.89 -9.43
CA GLY A 437 3.32 -31.51 -8.11
C GLY A 437 4.35 -31.06 -7.07
N LYS A 438 5.23 -30.11 -7.38
CA LYS A 438 6.23 -29.64 -6.42
C LYS A 438 5.70 -28.50 -5.56
N PRO A 439 6.03 -28.48 -4.26
CA PRO A 439 5.78 -27.34 -3.39
C PRO A 439 6.49 -26.08 -3.92
N LEU A 440 5.73 -24.98 -4.06
CA LEU A 440 6.18 -23.74 -4.65
C LEU A 440 6.32 -22.60 -3.63
N ALA A 441 5.35 -22.50 -2.70
CA ALA A 441 5.27 -21.42 -1.73
C ALA A 441 4.50 -21.85 -0.48
N LEU A 442 4.65 -21.07 0.62
CA LEU A 442 3.65 -20.98 1.67
C LEU A 442 2.88 -19.69 1.52
N TRP A 443 1.57 -19.75 1.73
CA TRP A 443 0.69 -18.61 1.69
C TRP A 443 -0.15 -18.52 2.96
N TYR A 444 0.04 -17.44 3.73
CA TYR A 444 -0.67 -17.15 4.96
C TYR A 444 -1.84 -16.20 4.68
N CYS A 445 -3.02 -16.50 5.24
CA CYS A 445 -4.25 -15.74 5.06
C CYS A 445 -4.74 -15.23 6.40
N ASP A 446 -4.72 -13.90 6.58
CA ASP A 446 -5.18 -13.20 7.77
C ASP A 446 -6.35 -12.27 7.41
N TYR A 447 -7.56 -12.83 7.34
CA TYR A 447 -8.71 -12.16 6.73
C TYR A 447 -9.54 -11.29 7.70
N PHE A 448 -9.52 -11.56 9.01
CA PHE A 448 -10.48 -10.97 9.93
C PHE A 448 -9.92 -9.74 10.65
N ARG A 449 -10.80 -8.72 10.81
CA ARG A 449 -10.47 -7.50 11.55
C ARG A 449 -10.29 -7.79 13.05
N ARG A 450 -9.42 -7.03 13.69
CA ARG A 450 -9.22 -6.99 15.15
C ARG A 450 -8.64 -5.65 15.60
N PRO A 451 -8.74 -5.28 16.89
CA PRO A 451 -8.27 -3.98 17.39
C PRO A 451 -6.77 -3.72 17.16
N THR A 452 -5.96 -4.78 17.16
CA THR A 452 -4.48 -4.71 16.97
C THR A 452 -4.05 -4.64 15.50
N LYS A 453 -4.99 -4.76 14.55
CA LYS A 453 -4.73 -4.78 13.11
C LYS A 453 -5.04 -3.44 12.46
N ARG A 454 -4.14 -2.95 11.61
CA ARG A 454 -4.37 -1.78 10.74
C ARG A 454 -5.49 -2.06 9.74
N GLY A 455 -6.31 -1.05 9.45
CA GLY A 455 -7.34 -1.12 8.40
C GLY A 455 -6.78 -1.23 6.98
N GLY A 456 -7.66 -1.59 6.04
CA GLY A 456 -7.32 -1.87 4.64
C GLY A 456 -6.96 -3.32 4.39
N ALA A 457 -6.44 -3.62 3.20
CA ALA A 457 -5.93 -4.92 2.82
C ALA A 457 -4.53 -4.77 2.21
N TRP A 458 -3.71 -5.80 2.29
CA TRP A 458 -2.37 -5.80 1.69
C TRP A 458 -1.78 -7.19 1.57
N MET A 459 -0.83 -7.31 0.65
CA MET A 459 0.10 -8.44 0.53
C MET A 459 1.49 -8.04 1.01
N SER A 460 2.21 -8.97 1.65
CA SER A 460 3.64 -8.88 1.82
C SER A 460 4.26 -10.28 1.98
N SER A 461 5.53 -10.40 2.42
CA SER A 461 6.24 -11.67 2.49
C SER A 461 7.08 -11.78 3.75
N PHE A 462 7.13 -12.97 4.36
CA PHE A 462 8.16 -13.32 5.35
C PHE A 462 9.47 -13.70 4.67
N ALA A 463 9.40 -14.26 3.46
CA ALA A 463 10.55 -14.53 2.61
C ALA A 463 10.16 -14.32 1.14
N LYS A 464 11.00 -13.57 0.39
CA LYS A 464 10.87 -13.45 -1.06
C LYS A 464 11.59 -14.60 -1.75
N GLN A 465 11.14 -14.94 -2.95
CA GLN A 465 11.80 -15.95 -3.78
C GLN A 465 13.21 -15.51 -4.20
N SER A 466 14.17 -16.43 -4.19
CA SER A 466 15.52 -16.22 -4.73
C SER A 466 16.15 -17.57 -5.12
N LYS A 467 16.58 -17.69 -6.38
CA LYS A 467 17.35 -18.87 -6.82
C LYS A 467 18.72 -18.88 -6.20
N TYR A 468 19.38 -17.72 -6.09
CA TYR A 468 20.70 -17.60 -5.49
C TYR A 468 20.74 -18.12 -4.06
N ARG A 469 19.71 -17.76 -3.26
CA ARG A 469 19.54 -18.21 -1.87
C ARG A 469 18.88 -19.60 -1.77
N LYS A 470 18.40 -20.17 -2.87
CA LYS A 470 17.52 -21.37 -2.89
C LYS A 470 16.30 -21.21 -1.98
N GLN A 471 15.78 -19.98 -1.90
CA GLN A 471 14.67 -19.59 -1.05
C GLN A 471 13.36 -19.63 -1.83
N GLN A 472 12.40 -20.40 -1.33
CA GLN A 472 11.01 -20.37 -1.80
C GLN A 472 10.24 -19.24 -1.09
N PRO A 473 9.25 -18.63 -1.75
CA PRO A 473 8.51 -17.53 -1.19
C PRO A 473 7.56 -17.97 -0.06
N ILE A 474 7.48 -17.12 0.97
CA ILE A 474 6.50 -17.23 2.05
C ILE A 474 5.72 -15.93 2.04
N ILE A 475 4.51 -15.97 1.52
CA ILE A 475 3.66 -14.83 1.26
C ILE A 475 2.56 -14.75 2.30
N TYR A 476 2.10 -13.54 2.64
CA TYR A 476 0.91 -13.35 3.44
C TYR A 476 -0.01 -12.28 2.85
N ASN A 477 -1.33 -12.54 2.96
CA ASN A 477 -2.37 -11.57 2.70
C ASN A 477 -3.09 -11.20 4.00
N VAL A 478 -3.37 -9.92 4.18
CA VAL A 478 -4.12 -9.39 5.31
C VAL A 478 -5.33 -8.63 4.78
N CYS A 479 -6.50 -8.92 5.35
CA CYS A 479 -7.75 -8.19 5.11
C CYS A 479 -8.41 -7.81 6.44
N ASN A 480 -9.57 -7.16 6.37
CA ASN A 480 -10.31 -6.69 7.53
C ASN A 480 -11.80 -7.03 7.48
N TYR A 481 -12.13 -8.26 7.06
CA TYR A 481 -13.52 -8.72 6.98
C TYR A 481 -14.14 -8.88 8.38
N ALA A 482 -15.46 -8.70 8.45
CA ALA A 482 -16.21 -8.94 9.67
C ALA A 482 -16.41 -10.45 9.87
N LYS A 483 -15.82 -11.02 10.95
CA LYS A 483 -16.00 -12.43 11.30
C LYS A 483 -17.40 -12.67 11.84
N ALA A 484 -18.10 -13.68 11.34
CA ALA A 484 -19.37 -14.13 11.88
C ALA A 484 -19.18 -14.76 13.29
N PRO A 485 -20.24 -14.80 14.12
CA PRO A 485 -20.24 -15.58 15.36
C PRO A 485 -19.88 -17.06 15.10
N GLU A 486 -19.30 -17.69 16.10
CA GLU A 486 -18.91 -19.11 16.00
C GLU A 486 -20.09 -20.00 15.57
N GLY A 487 -19.82 -20.91 14.65
CA GLY A 487 -20.83 -21.81 14.07
C GLY A 487 -21.71 -21.19 12.98
N GLN A 488 -21.53 -19.90 12.64
CA GLN A 488 -22.21 -19.27 11.51
C GLN A 488 -21.25 -19.01 10.35
N PRO A 489 -21.72 -19.10 9.09
CA PRO A 489 -20.91 -18.78 7.93
C PRO A 489 -20.58 -17.28 7.89
N THR A 490 -19.34 -16.92 7.61
CA THR A 490 -18.97 -15.54 7.33
C THR A 490 -19.35 -15.19 5.89
N LEU A 491 -20.23 -14.20 5.76
CA LEU A 491 -20.69 -13.67 4.48
C LEU A 491 -19.97 -12.35 4.21
N VAL A 492 -19.48 -12.20 2.98
CA VAL A 492 -18.74 -11.01 2.53
C VAL A 492 -19.55 -10.23 1.48
N THR A 493 -19.24 -8.95 1.31
CA THR A 493 -19.80 -8.11 0.25
C THR A 493 -19.10 -8.39 -1.08
N TRP A 494 -19.65 -7.86 -2.18
CA TRP A 494 -18.97 -7.97 -3.49
C TRP A 494 -17.62 -7.26 -3.51
N ASP A 495 -17.51 -6.11 -2.86
CA ASP A 495 -16.24 -5.38 -2.70
C ASP A 495 -15.20 -6.21 -1.91
N GLU A 496 -15.63 -6.93 -0.88
CA GLU A 496 -14.76 -7.85 -0.13
C GLU A 496 -14.37 -9.09 -0.96
N VAL A 497 -15.24 -9.57 -1.85
CA VAL A 497 -14.91 -10.62 -2.83
C VAL A 497 -13.82 -10.14 -3.77
N THR A 498 -13.99 -8.97 -4.40
CA THR A 498 -12.99 -8.41 -5.33
C THR A 498 -11.69 -8.10 -4.63
N THR A 499 -11.72 -7.60 -3.38
CA THR A 499 -10.52 -7.41 -2.54
C THR A 499 -9.76 -8.71 -2.32
N MET A 500 -10.45 -9.85 -2.08
CA MET A 500 -9.78 -11.15 -1.93
C MET A 500 -9.05 -11.57 -3.21
N PHE A 501 -9.66 -11.37 -4.36
CA PHE A 501 -9.02 -11.62 -5.66
C PHE A 501 -7.85 -10.66 -5.90
N HIS A 502 -7.98 -9.39 -5.54
CA HIS A 502 -6.93 -8.38 -5.63
C HIS A 502 -5.68 -8.80 -4.84
N GLU A 503 -5.85 -9.04 -3.54
CA GLU A 503 -4.74 -9.41 -2.67
C GLU A 503 -4.09 -10.74 -3.08
N PHE A 504 -4.89 -11.67 -3.62
CA PHE A 504 -4.36 -12.89 -4.19
C PHE A 504 -3.58 -12.65 -5.50
N GLY A 505 -3.94 -11.65 -6.29
CA GLY A 505 -3.17 -11.23 -7.46
C GLY A 505 -1.76 -10.75 -7.10
N HIS A 506 -1.62 -9.97 -6.02
CA HIS A 506 -0.33 -9.65 -5.43
C HIS A 506 0.40 -10.90 -4.91
N ALA A 507 -0.33 -11.81 -4.25
CA ALA A 507 0.25 -13.07 -3.77
C ALA A 507 0.79 -13.89 -4.95
N LEU A 508 0.07 -14.00 -6.07
CA LEU A 508 0.55 -14.68 -7.27
C LEU A 508 1.84 -14.07 -7.82
N HIS A 509 1.98 -12.74 -7.80
CA HIS A 509 3.21 -12.07 -8.22
C HIS A 509 4.40 -12.46 -7.34
N GLY A 510 4.19 -12.66 -6.02
CA GLY A 510 5.21 -13.17 -5.10
C GLY A 510 5.47 -14.68 -5.26
N ILE A 511 4.41 -15.49 -5.28
CA ILE A 511 4.43 -16.95 -5.33
C ILE A 511 5.08 -17.47 -6.62
N LEU A 512 4.71 -16.88 -7.76
CA LEU A 512 5.17 -17.31 -9.08
C LEU A 512 6.50 -16.67 -9.51
N SER A 513 7.11 -15.84 -8.67
CA SER A 513 8.41 -15.23 -8.94
C SER A 513 9.48 -16.29 -9.18
N ASN A 514 10.39 -16.02 -10.14
CA ASN A 514 11.44 -16.95 -10.53
C ASN A 514 12.76 -16.23 -10.85
N CYS A 515 13.16 -15.32 -9.94
CA CYS A 515 14.31 -14.43 -10.06
C CYS A 515 15.56 -15.04 -9.41
N GLU A 516 16.74 -14.63 -9.89
CA GLU A 516 18.02 -14.99 -9.29
C GLU A 516 18.17 -14.32 -7.91
N TYR A 517 17.88 -13.02 -7.83
CA TYR A 517 18.15 -12.17 -6.67
C TYR A 517 16.88 -11.73 -5.94
N ASN A 518 16.98 -11.73 -4.60
CA ASN A 518 15.89 -11.37 -3.71
C ASN A 518 15.36 -9.94 -3.92
N SER A 519 16.24 -8.99 -4.17
CA SER A 519 15.88 -7.57 -4.39
C SER A 519 15.15 -7.30 -5.71
N LEU A 520 15.19 -8.24 -6.66
CA LEU A 520 14.49 -8.14 -7.95
C LEU A 520 13.20 -8.96 -8.00
N SER A 521 12.88 -9.70 -6.93
CA SER A 521 11.85 -10.74 -6.91
C SER A 521 10.45 -10.20 -6.60
N GLY A 522 9.43 -10.80 -7.22
CA GLY A 522 8.02 -10.58 -6.93
C GLY A 522 7.59 -9.12 -7.05
N THR A 523 7.01 -8.59 -5.99
CA THR A 523 6.50 -7.21 -5.92
C THR A 523 7.57 -6.13 -5.76
N ALA A 524 8.88 -6.48 -5.88
CA ALA A 524 9.99 -5.50 -5.89
C ALA A 524 10.09 -4.75 -7.23
N VAL A 525 9.00 -4.20 -7.71
CA VAL A 525 8.83 -3.49 -8.99
C VAL A 525 8.49 -2.01 -8.76
N ALA A 526 8.43 -1.22 -9.83
CA ALA A 526 8.00 0.16 -9.73
C ALA A 526 6.52 0.27 -9.29
N ARG A 527 6.19 1.38 -8.62
CA ARG A 527 4.85 1.63 -8.07
C ARG A 527 3.74 1.61 -9.13
N ASP A 528 4.03 2.16 -10.31
CA ASP A 528 3.11 2.17 -11.45
C ASP A 528 3.09 0.85 -12.26
N PHE A 529 3.57 -0.24 -11.64
CA PHE A 529 3.43 -1.60 -12.12
C PHE A 529 2.86 -2.55 -11.07
N VAL A 530 3.13 -2.30 -9.78
CA VAL A 530 2.88 -3.28 -8.70
C VAL A 530 1.41 -3.68 -8.57
N GLU A 531 0.47 -2.75 -8.83
CA GLU A 531 -0.97 -3.01 -8.74
C GLU A 531 -1.55 -3.69 -9.99
N MET A 532 -0.79 -3.78 -11.10
CA MET A 532 -1.34 -4.35 -12.33
C MET A 532 -1.72 -5.83 -12.20
N PRO A 533 -0.92 -6.72 -11.56
CA PRO A 533 -1.32 -8.10 -11.37
C PRO A 533 -2.51 -8.29 -10.44
N SER A 534 -2.63 -7.44 -9.40
CA SER A 534 -3.73 -7.50 -8.44
C SER A 534 -5.04 -7.01 -9.05
N GLN A 535 -5.04 -5.83 -9.67
CA GLN A 535 -6.20 -5.27 -10.36
C GLN A 535 -6.66 -6.17 -11.52
N PHE A 536 -5.73 -6.75 -12.29
CA PHE A 536 -6.09 -7.75 -13.29
C PHE A 536 -6.78 -8.96 -12.69
N ASN A 537 -6.29 -9.47 -11.55
CA ASN A 537 -6.82 -10.68 -10.92
C ASN A 537 -8.26 -10.49 -10.41
N GLU A 538 -8.71 -9.27 -10.13
CA GLU A 538 -10.10 -8.94 -9.80
C GLU A 538 -11.06 -9.35 -10.92
N SER A 539 -10.63 -9.26 -12.18
CA SER A 539 -11.44 -9.61 -13.33
C SER A 539 -11.90 -11.07 -13.34
N PHE A 540 -11.17 -11.97 -12.69
CA PHE A 540 -11.58 -13.38 -12.56
C PHE A 540 -12.85 -13.57 -11.72
N ALA A 541 -13.10 -12.69 -10.73
CA ALA A 541 -14.27 -12.80 -9.86
C ALA A 541 -15.60 -12.72 -10.64
N SER A 542 -15.64 -11.92 -11.69
CA SER A 542 -16.85 -11.71 -12.51
C SER A 542 -16.97 -12.67 -13.71
N LEU A 543 -15.93 -13.47 -14.02
CA LEU A 543 -16.02 -14.46 -15.10
C LEU A 543 -17.15 -15.45 -14.83
N PRO A 544 -18.06 -15.69 -15.79
CA PRO A 544 -19.22 -16.54 -15.56
C PRO A 544 -18.90 -17.91 -14.98
N GLU A 545 -17.83 -18.56 -15.46
CA GLU A 545 -17.40 -19.86 -14.99
C GLU A 545 -16.91 -19.82 -13.54
N VAL A 546 -16.13 -18.81 -13.13
CA VAL A 546 -15.63 -18.63 -11.77
C VAL A 546 -16.77 -18.21 -10.84
N PHE A 547 -17.54 -17.19 -11.25
CA PHE A 547 -18.65 -16.65 -10.47
C PHE A 547 -19.67 -17.77 -10.12
N ASN A 548 -20.14 -18.51 -11.10
CA ASN A 548 -21.14 -19.57 -10.90
C ASN A 548 -20.59 -20.75 -10.08
N HIS A 549 -19.26 -20.89 -9.98
CA HIS A 549 -18.63 -21.93 -9.19
C HIS A 549 -18.65 -21.58 -7.69
N PHE A 550 -18.41 -20.31 -7.30
CA PHE A 550 -18.39 -19.90 -5.89
C PHE A 550 -19.67 -19.25 -5.38
N ALA A 551 -20.45 -18.55 -6.23
CA ALA A 551 -21.61 -17.78 -5.81
C ALA A 551 -22.83 -18.67 -5.60
N ARG A 552 -22.84 -19.39 -4.47
CA ARG A 552 -23.90 -20.33 -4.07
C ARG A 552 -24.52 -19.92 -2.75
N HIS A 553 -25.86 -20.00 -2.69
CA HIS A 553 -26.61 -19.62 -1.49
C HIS A 553 -26.21 -20.48 -0.29
N THR A 554 -25.77 -19.84 0.78
CA THR A 554 -25.14 -20.49 1.94
C THR A 554 -26.02 -21.57 2.61
N LYS A 555 -27.35 -21.42 2.58
CA LYS A 555 -28.27 -22.38 3.20
C LYS A 555 -28.76 -23.49 2.24
N THR A 556 -28.98 -23.15 0.96
CA THR A 556 -29.56 -24.10 -0.01
C THR A 556 -28.53 -24.74 -0.93
N GLY A 557 -27.32 -24.14 -1.07
CA GLY A 557 -26.29 -24.55 -2.03
C GLY A 557 -26.61 -24.22 -3.49
N GLU A 558 -27.75 -23.62 -3.78
CA GLU A 558 -28.17 -23.23 -5.13
C GLU A 558 -27.33 -22.09 -5.68
N PRO A 559 -27.05 -22.05 -6.98
CA PRO A 559 -26.36 -20.94 -7.62
C PRO A 559 -27.21 -19.66 -7.53
N MET A 560 -26.54 -18.50 -7.59
CA MET A 560 -27.25 -17.22 -7.68
C MET A 560 -28.11 -17.18 -8.96
N PRO A 561 -29.38 -16.75 -8.87
CA PRO A 561 -30.23 -16.61 -10.04
C PRO A 561 -29.60 -15.63 -11.06
N GLU A 562 -29.62 -15.98 -12.35
CA GLU A 562 -28.99 -15.17 -13.40
C GLU A 562 -29.52 -13.73 -13.43
N THR A 563 -30.83 -13.55 -13.21
CA THR A 563 -31.45 -12.22 -13.13
C THR A 563 -30.92 -11.37 -11.98
N LEU A 564 -30.58 -11.98 -10.82
CA LEU A 564 -29.99 -11.27 -9.68
C LEU A 564 -28.53 -10.93 -9.97
N LYS A 565 -27.78 -11.87 -10.56
CA LYS A 565 -26.40 -11.66 -11.00
C LYS A 565 -26.30 -10.51 -12.04
N GLU A 566 -27.16 -10.50 -13.06
CA GLU A 566 -27.21 -9.43 -14.06
C GLU A 566 -27.49 -8.09 -13.42
N LYS A 567 -28.47 -7.97 -12.51
CA LYS A 567 -28.75 -6.74 -11.78
C LYS A 567 -27.52 -6.27 -10.99
N MET A 568 -26.87 -7.15 -10.28
CA MET A 568 -25.65 -6.85 -9.51
C MET A 568 -24.54 -6.34 -10.43
N LEU A 569 -24.18 -7.10 -11.47
CA LEU A 569 -23.08 -6.75 -12.37
C LEU A 569 -23.34 -5.44 -13.13
N ASN A 570 -24.58 -5.23 -13.63
CA ASN A 570 -24.97 -3.99 -14.28
C ASN A 570 -24.94 -2.77 -13.32
N SER A 571 -25.13 -3.01 -12.02
CA SER A 571 -25.08 -1.95 -11.00
C SER A 571 -23.68 -1.51 -10.64
N ILE A 572 -22.64 -2.31 -10.92
CA ILE A 572 -21.24 -2.00 -10.61
C ILE A 572 -20.78 -0.75 -11.38
N ASN A 573 -21.10 -0.68 -12.66
CA ASN A 573 -20.73 0.44 -13.54
C ASN A 573 -21.78 1.56 -13.55
N PHE A 574 -22.53 1.73 -12.46
CA PHE A 574 -23.47 2.83 -12.35
C PHE A 574 -22.75 4.13 -11.98
N GLN A 575 -22.84 5.12 -12.87
CA GLN A 575 -22.19 6.43 -12.72
C GLN A 575 -20.67 6.35 -12.47
N PRO A 576 -19.92 5.75 -13.40
CA PRO A 576 -18.48 5.52 -13.24
C PRO A 576 -17.65 6.81 -13.26
N ALA A 577 -18.19 7.93 -13.80
CA ALA A 577 -17.43 9.17 -13.90
C ALA A 577 -17.13 9.77 -12.53
N TYR A 578 -17.97 9.57 -11.51
CA TYR A 578 -17.64 10.09 -10.17
C TYR A 578 -16.30 9.54 -9.66
N ALA A 579 -16.14 8.22 -9.63
CA ALA A 579 -14.94 7.57 -9.11
C ALA A 579 -13.70 7.89 -9.96
N LEU A 580 -13.86 8.01 -11.28
CA LEU A 580 -12.76 8.41 -12.16
C LEU A 580 -12.38 9.87 -11.93
N GLY A 581 -13.35 10.78 -11.84
CA GLY A 581 -13.13 12.23 -11.69
C GLY A 581 -12.45 12.59 -10.37
N GLU A 582 -12.88 12.00 -9.25
CA GLU A 582 -12.26 12.26 -7.96
C GLU A 582 -10.77 11.81 -7.92
N ASN A 583 -10.46 10.67 -8.58
CA ASN A 583 -9.09 10.18 -8.71
C ASN A 583 -8.24 11.04 -9.66
N LEU A 584 -8.79 11.46 -10.80
CA LEU A 584 -8.13 12.39 -11.73
C LEU A 584 -7.81 13.72 -11.04
N GLY A 585 -8.76 14.28 -10.28
CA GLY A 585 -8.56 15.50 -9.52
C GLY A 585 -7.43 15.39 -8.52
N ALA A 586 -7.43 14.34 -7.69
CA ALA A 586 -6.36 14.09 -6.74
C ALA A 586 -4.99 13.90 -7.43
N THR A 587 -4.97 13.16 -8.53
CA THR A 587 -3.75 12.93 -9.32
C THR A 587 -3.18 14.24 -9.87
N CYS A 588 -4.03 15.10 -10.41
CA CYS A 588 -3.61 16.38 -10.96
C CYS A 588 -3.08 17.33 -9.87
N ILE A 589 -3.66 17.30 -8.68
CA ILE A 589 -3.16 18.07 -7.52
C ILE A 589 -1.76 17.58 -7.12
N ASP A 590 -1.54 16.27 -7.00
CA ASP A 590 -0.23 15.69 -6.68
C ASP A 590 0.83 16.12 -7.70
N MET A 591 0.52 15.97 -8.98
CA MET A 591 1.43 16.35 -10.06
C MET A 591 1.70 17.86 -10.09
N ALA A 592 0.67 18.69 -9.90
CA ALA A 592 0.84 20.15 -9.90
C ALA A 592 1.81 20.61 -8.80
N TRP A 593 1.65 20.14 -7.56
CA TRP A 593 2.58 20.43 -6.48
C TRP A 593 4.01 19.94 -6.76
N ALA A 594 4.15 18.75 -7.31
CA ALA A 594 5.45 18.14 -7.57
C ALA A 594 6.21 18.77 -8.75
N MET A 595 5.51 19.45 -9.65
CA MET A 595 6.08 20.17 -10.80
C MET A 595 6.65 21.54 -10.46
N LEU A 596 6.26 22.12 -9.31
CA LEU A 596 6.70 23.47 -8.94
C LEU A 596 8.21 23.51 -8.65
N PRO A 597 8.95 24.44 -9.28
CA PRO A 597 10.26 24.81 -8.78
C PRO A 597 10.10 25.61 -7.46
N GLU A 598 11.13 25.59 -6.63
CA GLU A 598 11.09 26.18 -5.27
C GLU A 598 10.55 27.60 -5.23
N LYS A 599 10.94 28.45 -6.20
CA LYS A 599 10.56 29.88 -6.29
C LYS A 599 9.07 30.11 -6.56
N ASP A 600 8.38 29.13 -7.15
CA ASP A 600 6.98 29.22 -7.58
C ASP A 600 6.02 28.54 -6.59
N ILE A 601 6.54 27.96 -5.50
CA ILE A 601 5.72 27.35 -4.46
C ILE A 601 4.94 28.44 -3.72
N PRO A 602 3.60 28.35 -3.66
CA PRO A 602 2.76 29.36 -3.03
C PRO A 602 2.99 29.46 -1.52
N THR A 603 2.57 30.57 -0.92
CA THR A 603 2.45 30.69 0.53
C THR A 603 1.27 29.87 1.06
N ALA A 604 1.26 29.58 2.35
CA ALA A 604 0.22 28.72 2.96
C ALA A 604 -1.21 29.25 2.77
N ASP A 605 -1.38 30.56 2.83
CA ASP A 605 -2.65 31.27 2.59
C ASP A 605 -3.16 31.17 1.14
N LYS A 606 -2.28 30.80 0.19
CA LYS A 606 -2.61 30.62 -1.23
C LYS A 606 -2.66 29.17 -1.67
N ALA A 607 -2.45 28.21 -0.77
CA ALA A 607 -2.39 26.80 -1.10
C ALA A 607 -3.70 26.27 -1.70
N ASP A 608 -4.85 26.67 -1.15
CA ASP A 608 -6.15 26.29 -1.71
C ASP A 608 -6.39 26.94 -3.08
N ALA A 609 -6.13 28.24 -3.23
CA ALA A 609 -6.24 28.93 -4.52
C ALA A 609 -5.35 28.29 -5.61
N PHE A 610 -4.14 27.84 -5.24
CA PHE A 610 -3.26 27.10 -6.14
C PHE A 610 -3.90 25.78 -6.59
N GLN A 611 -4.45 25.01 -5.67
CA GLN A 611 -5.16 23.75 -5.99
C GLN A 611 -6.33 24.01 -6.94
N GLN A 612 -7.18 24.99 -6.67
CA GLN A 612 -8.31 25.37 -7.52
C GLN A 612 -7.85 25.75 -8.93
N GLN A 613 -6.78 26.54 -9.03
CA GLN A 613 -6.20 26.92 -10.31
C GLN A 613 -5.66 25.73 -11.08
N ALA A 614 -4.93 24.83 -10.42
CA ALA A 614 -4.40 23.63 -11.04
C ALA A 614 -5.50 22.72 -11.62
N LEU A 615 -6.61 22.54 -10.89
CA LEU A 615 -7.77 21.79 -11.36
C LEU A 615 -8.46 22.49 -12.53
N LYS A 616 -8.58 23.81 -12.50
CA LYS A 616 -9.17 24.62 -13.57
C LYS A 616 -8.37 24.51 -14.88
N GLU A 617 -7.06 24.53 -14.82
CA GLU A 617 -6.17 24.45 -15.99
C GLU A 617 -6.31 23.12 -16.75
N VAL A 618 -6.60 22.03 -16.04
CA VAL A 618 -6.82 20.71 -16.65
C VAL A 618 -8.31 20.41 -16.91
N GLY A 619 -9.22 21.33 -16.60
CA GLY A 619 -10.67 21.16 -16.82
C GLY A 619 -11.36 20.25 -15.80
N LEU A 620 -10.78 20.07 -14.62
CA LEU A 620 -11.30 19.22 -13.53
C LEU A 620 -11.84 20.00 -12.34
N LEU A 621 -11.93 21.33 -12.43
CA LEU A 621 -12.59 22.13 -11.40
C LEU A 621 -14.11 21.94 -11.52
N ASP A 622 -14.63 20.98 -10.78
CA ASP A 622 -16.04 20.60 -10.75
C ASP A 622 -16.54 20.57 -9.30
N THR A 623 -17.55 21.38 -8.99
CA THR A 623 -18.12 21.41 -7.64
C THR A 623 -18.91 20.14 -7.31
N GLN A 624 -19.47 19.44 -8.31
CA GLN A 624 -20.25 18.21 -8.11
C GLN A 624 -19.36 16.97 -7.90
N ILE A 625 -18.12 17.02 -8.38
CA ILE A 625 -17.13 15.92 -8.25
C ILE A 625 -15.84 16.50 -7.68
N PRO A 626 -15.76 16.69 -6.35
CA PRO A 626 -14.53 17.16 -5.72
C PRO A 626 -13.43 16.12 -5.85
N PRO A 627 -12.14 16.53 -5.82
CA PRO A 627 -11.04 15.58 -5.82
C PRO A 627 -11.11 14.67 -4.59
N ARG A 628 -10.74 13.40 -4.75
CA ARG A 628 -10.75 12.41 -3.65
C ARG A 628 -9.95 12.88 -2.45
N TYR A 629 -8.86 13.60 -2.69
CA TYR A 629 -8.03 14.24 -1.70
C TYR A 629 -7.77 15.69 -2.10
N ALA A 630 -8.10 16.62 -1.21
CA ALA A 630 -7.61 17.99 -1.30
C ALA A 630 -6.22 18.09 -0.64
N THR A 631 -5.46 19.10 -1.00
CA THR A 631 -4.10 19.35 -0.51
C THR A 631 -3.99 19.25 1.02
N SER A 632 -4.97 19.74 1.77
CA SER A 632 -4.94 19.77 3.24
C SER A 632 -5.01 18.39 3.91
N TYR A 633 -5.62 17.38 3.26
CA TYR A 633 -5.77 16.03 3.82
C TYR A 633 -5.25 14.90 2.92
N PHE A 634 -4.33 15.20 2.01
CA PHE A 634 -3.78 14.21 1.07
C PHE A 634 -2.63 13.40 1.70
N ASN A 635 -2.99 12.44 2.56
CA ASN A 635 -2.01 11.64 3.31
C ASN A 635 -1.00 10.90 2.41
N HIS A 636 -1.43 10.35 1.27
CA HIS A 636 -0.53 9.67 0.32
C HIS A 636 0.66 10.55 -0.07
N VAL A 637 0.42 11.82 -0.31
CA VAL A 637 1.42 12.77 -0.80
C VAL A 637 2.23 13.39 0.34
N TRP A 638 1.58 13.83 1.41
CA TRP A 638 2.23 14.63 2.45
C TRP A 638 2.70 13.81 3.66
N GLY A 639 1.98 12.76 4.04
CA GLY A 639 2.36 11.83 5.12
C GLY A 639 3.03 10.56 4.61
N GLY A 640 2.80 10.18 3.35
CA GLY A 640 3.32 8.96 2.72
C GLY A 640 4.38 9.22 1.64
N GLY A 641 4.75 8.16 0.95
CA GLY A 641 5.77 8.18 -0.11
C GLY A 641 5.23 8.35 -1.55
N TYR A 642 4.00 8.88 -1.74
CA TYR A 642 3.33 8.92 -3.05
C TYR A 642 3.48 10.25 -3.81
N ALA A 643 4.32 11.18 -3.37
CA ALA A 643 4.48 12.45 -4.08
C ALA A 643 4.97 12.24 -5.53
N ALA A 644 4.28 12.85 -6.49
CA ALA A 644 4.36 12.58 -7.92
C ALA A 644 4.11 11.11 -8.28
N GLY A 645 3.27 10.42 -7.50
CA GLY A 645 3.07 8.99 -7.63
C GLY A 645 1.61 8.53 -7.53
N TYR A 646 0.67 9.43 -7.26
CA TYR A 646 -0.74 9.04 -7.12
C TYR A 646 -1.38 8.60 -8.45
N TYR A 647 -0.84 9.05 -9.60
CA TYR A 647 -1.25 8.60 -10.94
C TYR A 647 -1.13 7.09 -11.12
N SER A 648 -0.28 6.43 -10.33
CA SER A 648 -0.01 4.99 -10.47
C SER A 648 -1.26 4.12 -10.36
N TYR A 649 -2.25 4.52 -9.56
CA TYR A 649 -3.51 3.78 -9.45
C TYR A 649 -4.28 3.71 -10.77
N LEU A 650 -4.44 4.84 -11.45
CA LEU A 650 -5.09 4.87 -12.78
C LEU A 650 -4.22 4.23 -13.86
N TRP A 651 -2.90 4.42 -13.77
CA TRP A 651 -1.95 3.84 -14.72
C TRP A 651 -1.99 2.31 -14.67
N THR A 652 -1.90 1.72 -13.48
CA THR A 652 -1.93 0.26 -13.32
C THR A 652 -3.29 -0.35 -13.64
N GLU A 653 -4.39 0.38 -13.41
CA GLU A 653 -5.72 -0.05 -13.85
C GLU A 653 -5.82 -0.14 -15.38
N VAL A 654 -5.27 0.84 -16.11
CA VAL A 654 -5.19 0.74 -17.58
C VAL A 654 -4.34 -0.47 -18.01
N LEU A 655 -3.20 -0.73 -17.35
CA LEU A 655 -2.41 -1.93 -17.64
C LEU A 655 -3.19 -3.20 -17.38
N ALA A 656 -3.90 -3.29 -16.26
CA ALA A 656 -4.71 -4.43 -15.86
C ALA A 656 -5.84 -4.71 -16.85
N ASP A 657 -6.56 -3.68 -17.30
CA ASP A 657 -7.63 -3.81 -18.29
C ASP A 657 -7.11 -4.21 -19.68
N ASN A 658 -5.91 -3.77 -20.04
CA ASN A 658 -5.24 -4.25 -21.27
C ASN A 658 -4.91 -5.74 -21.15
N ILE A 659 -4.42 -6.19 -19.99
CA ILE A 659 -4.16 -7.61 -19.73
C ILE A 659 -5.48 -8.40 -19.77
N ALA A 660 -6.54 -7.93 -19.09
CA ALA A 660 -7.85 -8.55 -19.11
C ALA A 660 -8.41 -8.69 -20.55
N THR A 661 -8.23 -7.66 -21.38
CA THR A 661 -8.59 -7.70 -22.80
C THR A 661 -7.82 -8.78 -23.56
N CYS A 662 -6.53 -8.99 -23.26
CA CYS A 662 -5.74 -10.06 -23.85
C CYS A 662 -6.23 -11.45 -23.42
N PHE A 663 -6.54 -11.61 -22.14
CA PHE A 663 -7.11 -12.85 -21.62
C PHE A 663 -8.49 -13.15 -22.22
N ALA A 664 -9.37 -12.15 -22.33
CA ALA A 664 -10.67 -12.33 -22.96
C ALA A 664 -10.57 -12.81 -24.42
N LYS A 665 -9.60 -12.27 -25.19
CA LYS A 665 -9.36 -12.66 -26.59
C LYS A 665 -8.75 -14.05 -26.74
N ARG A 666 -7.91 -14.48 -25.79
CA ARG A 666 -7.14 -15.74 -25.87
C ARG A 666 -7.81 -16.89 -25.10
N GLY A 667 -8.85 -16.60 -24.30
CA GLY A 667 -9.49 -17.50 -23.34
C GLY A 667 -9.04 -17.18 -21.92
N ALA A 668 -9.97 -16.62 -21.10
CA ALA A 668 -9.66 -16.13 -19.76
C ALA A 668 -9.14 -17.20 -18.81
N LEU A 669 -9.61 -18.44 -18.94
CA LEU A 669 -9.19 -19.60 -18.14
C LEU A 669 -8.37 -20.63 -18.96
N ASP A 670 -7.89 -20.26 -20.15
CA ASP A 670 -7.01 -21.14 -20.95
C ASP A 670 -5.64 -21.25 -20.26
N PRO A 671 -5.20 -22.46 -19.88
CA PRO A 671 -3.90 -22.65 -19.21
C PRO A 671 -2.69 -22.17 -20.03
N ARG A 672 -2.80 -22.07 -21.35
CA ARG A 672 -1.73 -21.54 -22.23
C ARG A 672 -1.61 -20.02 -22.06
N THR A 673 -2.74 -19.33 -21.98
CA THR A 673 -2.77 -17.87 -21.71
C THR A 673 -2.22 -17.58 -20.33
N GLY A 674 -2.66 -18.33 -19.30
CA GLY A 674 -2.14 -18.22 -17.94
C GLY A 674 -0.64 -18.50 -17.84
N GLN A 675 -0.14 -19.54 -18.55
CA GLN A 675 1.29 -19.86 -18.58
C GLN A 675 2.10 -18.75 -19.27
N ASP A 676 1.60 -18.19 -20.37
CA ASP A 676 2.27 -17.07 -21.06
C ASP A 676 2.36 -15.82 -20.15
N PHE A 677 1.30 -15.52 -19.39
CA PHE A 677 1.28 -14.42 -18.41
C PHE A 677 2.23 -14.69 -17.23
N ARG A 678 2.23 -15.93 -16.71
CA ARG A 678 3.18 -16.37 -15.68
C ARG A 678 4.63 -16.15 -16.16
N ASP A 679 4.98 -16.64 -17.35
CA ASP A 679 6.35 -16.63 -17.85
C ASP A 679 6.86 -15.24 -18.23
N LYS A 680 5.97 -14.39 -18.75
CA LYS A 680 6.34 -13.05 -19.24
C LYS A 680 6.19 -11.96 -18.17
N VAL A 681 5.29 -12.13 -17.22
CA VAL A 681 4.93 -11.10 -16.24
C VAL A 681 5.19 -11.57 -14.81
N LEU A 682 4.40 -12.52 -14.28
CA LEU A 682 4.39 -12.84 -12.85
C LEU A 682 5.72 -13.39 -12.34
N SER A 683 6.46 -14.13 -13.18
CA SER A 683 7.74 -14.71 -12.78
C SER A 683 8.92 -13.74 -12.84
N ARG A 684 8.71 -12.54 -13.38
CA ARG A 684 9.84 -11.66 -13.76
C ARG A 684 10.26 -10.68 -12.70
N GLY A 685 9.38 -10.27 -11.79
CA GLY A 685 9.69 -9.19 -10.85
C GLY A 685 10.29 -7.98 -11.60
N ASN A 686 11.38 -7.43 -11.07
CA ASN A 686 12.10 -6.30 -11.67
C ASN A 686 13.33 -6.74 -12.52
N THR A 687 13.32 -7.91 -13.12
CA THR A 687 14.47 -8.43 -13.89
C THR A 687 14.59 -7.86 -15.29
N LYS A 688 13.52 -7.22 -15.78
CA LYS A 688 13.44 -6.54 -17.08
C LYS A 688 12.94 -5.11 -16.93
N ASP A 689 13.00 -4.32 -18.00
CA ASP A 689 12.22 -3.09 -18.11
C ASP A 689 10.73 -3.43 -18.03
N LEU A 690 9.98 -2.73 -17.18
CA LEU A 690 8.60 -3.08 -16.89
C LEU A 690 7.65 -2.77 -18.06
N MET A 691 7.95 -1.76 -18.90
CA MET A 691 7.20 -1.50 -20.11
C MET A 691 7.45 -2.63 -21.13
N GLN A 692 8.68 -3.13 -21.22
CA GLN A 692 8.98 -4.29 -22.06
C GLN A 692 8.26 -5.56 -21.57
N THR A 693 8.19 -5.78 -20.26
CA THR A 693 7.40 -6.86 -19.62
C THR A 693 5.94 -6.81 -20.05
N PHE A 694 5.33 -5.63 -19.97
CA PHE A 694 3.96 -5.40 -20.44
C PHE A 694 3.80 -5.64 -21.95
N THR A 695 4.70 -5.09 -22.76
CA THR A 695 4.70 -5.25 -24.22
C THR A 695 4.87 -6.70 -24.66
N ASP A 696 5.74 -7.45 -24.00
CA ASP A 696 6.01 -8.87 -24.32
C ASP A 696 4.77 -9.75 -24.18
N PHE A 697 3.87 -9.40 -23.26
CA PHE A 697 2.60 -10.14 -23.06
C PHE A 697 1.47 -9.59 -23.95
N THR A 698 1.28 -8.27 -23.95
CA THR A 698 0.13 -7.64 -24.61
C THR A 698 0.31 -7.41 -26.10
N GLY A 699 1.56 -7.25 -26.57
CA GLY A 699 1.90 -6.76 -27.92
C GLY A 699 1.71 -5.25 -28.09
N LEU A 700 1.24 -4.54 -27.07
CA LEU A 700 1.01 -3.08 -27.11
C LEU A 700 2.34 -2.34 -26.87
N LYS A 701 2.59 -1.28 -27.64
CA LYS A 701 3.78 -0.41 -27.47
C LYS A 701 3.64 0.56 -26.28
N SER A 702 2.41 0.87 -25.90
CA SER A 702 2.05 1.75 -24.79
C SER A 702 0.71 1.32 -24.21
N PRO A 703 0.40 1.68 -22.94
CA PRO A 703 -0.92 1.44 -22.35
C PRO A 703 -2.05 2.07 -23.19
N ASP A 704 -3.10 1.31 -23.43
CA ASP A 704 -4.29 1.75 -24.16
C ASP A 704 -5.41 2.10 -23.16
N THR A 705 -5.66 3.40 -23.00
CA THR A 705 -6.68 3.92 -22.06
C THR A 705 -8.10 3.53 -22.44
N SER A 706 -8.36 3.15 -23.70
CA SER A 706 -9.70 2.73 -24.14
C SER A 706 -10.18 1.45 -23.45
N ALA A 707 -9.27 0.58 -23.01
CA ALA A 707 -9.62 -0.61 -22.26
C ALA A 707 -10.25 -0.27 -20.91
N LEU A 708 -9.66 0.66 -20.14
CA LEU A 708 -10.21 1.17 -18.88
C LEU A 708 -11.59 1.80 -19.08
N LEU A 709 -11.70 2.69 -20.07
CA LEU A 709 -12.95 3.39 -20.35
C LEU A 709 -14.08 2.39 -20.67
N LYS A 710 -13.77 1.41 -21.52
CA LYS A 710 -14.73 0.33 -21.85
C LYS A 710 -15.09 -0.52 -20.63
N ALA A 711 -14.12 -0.89 -19.78
CA ALA A 711 -14.39 -1.65 -18.57
C ALA A 711 -15.30 -0.91 -17.60
N ARG A 712 -15.19 0.42 -17.57
CA ARG A 712 -16.06 1.30 -16.78
C ARG A 712 -17.38 1.70 -17.46
N GLY A 713 -17.64 1.25 -18.70
CA GLY A 713 -18.85 1.62 -19.45
C GLY A 713 -18.85 3.06 -19.95
N MET A 714 -17.68 3.59 -20.29
CA MET A 714 -17.45 4.96 -20.77
C MET A 714 -17.01 4.99 -22.22
#